data_5d4857e54f7911256fa586c1f60bc97b
#
_entry.id   5d4857e54f7911256fa586c1f60bc97b
#
_cell.length_a   1.000
_cell.length_b   1.000
_cell.length_c   1.000
_cell.angle_alpha   90.00
_cell.angle_beta   90.00
_cell.angle_gamma   90.00
#
_symmetry.space_group_name_H-M   'P 1'
#
loop_
_entity.id
_entity.type
_entity.pdbx_description
1 polymer ?
#
loop_
_entity_poly.entity_id
_entity_poly.type
_entity_poly.pdbx_seq_one_letter_code
_entity_poly.pdbx_strand_id
1 'polypeptide(L)'
;MNKVEYPTNQCVHDLVADRAGQSPDSIAVVHGSRKLTFRELNERANQLADYLIEKGVRKDTPVGICLKRSLELAVALLGVMKAGGACLPLDPDYPDERLAYMLEDSQAPVLLTQPGLLPRLGDAKPEVVHFNSDWKILQGRSTKIPSQPSDPQSLAYVIYTSGSTGKPRGVMLEHRGLVNHHVIAIELYGLQPSDKTLQFSSLSFDIAVEEIFPTWIAGGAVVMRTEDMPLAGSDFLRWIGERGITVLDLPTAYWHELVREMTETGEKLPKSLRLLIVGGEKASASTFASWLKCGGGRVRWVNTYGPTEATIIVTSHEPDPAQSVPENLPIGRAIANTRLYVLDEQRKPVAAGVPGELYISGPGVARGYLGRPEMTAEKFIDDPFSGAQGSRMYKTGDLVRMFVDGNIEFLGRADFQVKIRGFRVELGEIEAVLEKHPGVAQAVVVAHETDGGKRLAGYVIAAQAKPTALELSKFLKEQLPEYMVPADFVFLETMPLTPNGKVDRRALPRPESRDLEQREDFVAPRNEFESTMVRFWEQVLGKRPISVRDNFFELGGHSLAAARLMGMVGKEFGKKLLLTDLLQAPTIEELVALVRLEAPSTARSAVIALQPLGSKPPFFFVHGMGGSVLRFRDLARHMAPDQPFYGIQAQGLDGAQPPLQSVEEMADVYLDHLRAAQREGPYYLGGYSFGGYVALEMARRLLAQDEEIRALVLLDTYAGESKSVVERFLTLPTAQKIDYAKRRAARYRKSLKHRIDFLFLPPAVKAVRRACAAAENRYRLSSYPEKILLFRASEKGLRGLEDASGGWNKYAPGGLEIHEIEGDHGNVLNEPKVQVLAQELRERLERAQSEESIEVSASSVLRQADLQLN
;
A
#
# COMPACT_ATOMS: atom_id res chain seq x y z
N MET A 1 -27.65 12.05 -32.57
CA MET A 1 -27.50 11.88 -31.10
C MET A 1 -28.55 10.91 -30.62
N ASN A 2 -28.13 9.78 -30.05
CA ASN A 2 -29.06 8.87 -29.37
C ASN A 2 -29.57 9.56 -28.10
N LYS A 3 -30.86 9.72 -27.97
CA LYS A 3 -31.49 10.21 -26.76
C LYS A 3 -32.01 9.03 -25.96
N VAL A 4 -31.63 8.97 -24.69
CA VAL A 4 -32.16 8.06 -23.70
C VAL A 4 -32.85 8.91 -22.63
N GLU A 5 -34.08 8.57 -22.31
CA GLU A 5 -34.82 9.23 -21.22
C GLU A 5 -34.22 8.78 -19.87
N TYR A 6 -34.06 9.73 -18.97
CA TYR A 6 -33.59 9.48 -17.61
C TYR A 6 -34.32 10.39 -16.61
N PRO A 7 -34.40 10.02 -15.32
CA PRO A 7 -35.08 10.82 -14.30
C PRO A 7 -34.33 12.14 -14.07
N THR A 8 -34.87 13.25 -14.59
CA THR A 8 -34.21 14.58 -14.45
C THR A 8 -34.50 15.26 -13.13
N ASN A 9 -35.41 14.72 -12.32
CA ASN A 9 -35.83 15.22 -11.01
C ASN A 9 -35.37 14.36 -9.82
N GLN A 10 -34.53 13.36 -10.06
CA GLN A 10 -34.01 12.47 -9.03
C GLN A 10 -32.49 12.63 -8.90
N CYS A 11 -31.98 12.38 -7.70
CA CYS A 11 -30.56 12.24 -7.40
C CYS A 11 -30.14 10.77 -7.44
N VAL A 12 -28.84 10.50 -7.45
CA VAL A 12 -28.30 9.14 -7.46
C VAL A 12 -28.79 8.32 -6.25
N HIS A 13 -28.82 8.93 -5.07
CA HIS A 13 -29.27 8.27 -3.84
C HIS A 13 -30.77 7.95 -3.83
N ASP A 14 -31.60 8.68 -4.60
CA ASP A 14 -33.03 8.36 -4.77
C ASP A 14 -33.19 7.05 -5.55
N LEU A 15 -32.43 6.90 -6.66
CA LEU A 15 -32.48 5.66 -7.48
C LEU A 15 -32.03 4.43 -6.67
N VAL A 16 -31.02 4.58 -5.80
CA VAL A 16 -30.62 3.49 -4.90
C VAL A 16 -31.67 3.21 -3.83
N ALA A 17 -32.33 4.25 -3.30
CA ALA A 17 -33.45 4.09 -2.35
C ALA A 17 -34.66 3.40 -2.97
N ASP A 18 -35.02 3.74 -4.22
CA ASP A 18 -36.06 3.07 -4.98
C ASP A 18 -35.76 1.58 -5.16
N ARG A 19 -34.49 1.25 -5.48
CA ARG A 19 -34.05 -0.14 -5.57
C ARG A 19 -34.15 -0.87 -4.21
N ALA A 20 -33.76 -0.21 -3.12
CA ALA A 20 -33.92 -0.77 -1.79
C ALA A 20 -35.36 -1.05 -1.41
N GLY A 21 -36.32 -0.24 -1.90
CA GLY A 21 -37.76 -0.50 -1.79
C GLY A 21 -38.21 -1.71 -2.61
N GLN A 22 -37.67 -1.89 -3.82
CA GLN A 22 -38.05 -2.97 -4.75
C GLN A 22 -37.43 -4.33 -4.35
N SER A 23 -36.21 -4.37 -3.84
CA SER A 23 -35.48 -5.61 -3.56
C SER A 23 -34.71 -5.51 -2.21
N PRO A 24 -35.44 -5.29 -1.09
CA PRO A 24 -34.84 -4.93 0.20
C PRO A 24 -33.88 -5.99 0.76
N ASP A 25 -34.15 -7.26 0.55
CA ASP A 25 -33.45 -8.38 1.14
C ASP A 25 -32.31 -8.92 0.22
N SER A 26 -32.17 -8.38 -0.99
CA SER A 26 -31.08 -8.68 -1.90
C SER A 26 -29.78 -8.08 -1.36
N ILE A 27 -28.64 -8.76 -1.63
CA ILE A 27 -27.32 -8.27 -1.20
C ILE A 27 -26.90 -7.09 -2.07
N ALA A 28 -26.60 -5.96 -1.44
CA ALA A 28 -26.10 -4.75 -2.09
C ALA A 28 -24.58 -4.68 -2.09
N VAL A 29 -23.93 -5.06 -1.00
CA VAL A 29 -22.46 -4.95 -0.86
C VAL A 29 -21.89 -6.10 -0.06
N VAL A 30 -20.69 -6.55 -0.48
CA VAL A 30 -19.92 -7.64 0.15
C VAL A 30 -18.50 -7.15 0.40
N HIS A 31 -17.96 -7.40 1.59
CA HIS A 31 -16.55 -7.17 1.94
C HIS A 31 -16.04 -8.31 2.81
N GLY A 32 -15.18 -9.16 2.26
CA GLY A 32 -14.73 -10.39 2.90
C GLY A 32 -15.90 -11.33 3.23
N SER A 33 -16.10 -11.65 4.50
CA SER A 33 -17.23 -12.46 4.98
C SER A 33 -18.46 -11.63 5.37
N ARG A 34 -18.33 -10.30 5.42
CA ARG A 34 -19.41 -9.37 5.80
C ARG A 34 -20.19 -8.93 4.57
N LYS A 35 -21.50 -8.71 4.74
CA LYS A 35 -22.39 -8.24 3.67
C LYS A 35 -23.49 -7.35 4.25
N LEU A 36 -24.05 -6.48 3.41
CA LEU A 36 -25.28 -5.73 3.69
C LEU A 36 -26.30 -6.00 2.59
N THR A 37 -27.56 -6.13 2.98
CA THR A 37 -28.69 -6.08 2.06
C THR A 37 -28.96 -4.63 1.63
N PHE A 38 -29.79 -4.43 0.59
CA PHE A 38 -30.23 -3.09 0.18
C PHE A 38 -30.97 -2.37 1.31
N ARG A 39 -31.79 -3.07 2.07
CA ARG A 39 -32.49 -2.54 3.26
C ARG A 39 -31.46 -2.01 4.27
N GLU A 40 -30.51 -2.85 4.68
CA GLU A 40 -29.51 -2.49 5.69
C GLU A 40 -28.59 -1.34 5.22
N LEU A 41 -28.19 -1.36 3.96
CA LEU A 41 -27.40 -0.27 3.37
C LEU A 41 -28.17 1.05 3.41
N ASN A 42 -29.43 1.03 2.95
CA ASN A 42 -30.29 2.21 2.88
C ASN A 42 -30.61 2.77 4.27
N GLU A 43 -30.97 1.92 5.23
CA GLU A 43 -31.27 2.33 6.62
C GLU A 43 -30.05 2.95 7.30
N ARG A 44 -28.88 2.33 7.20
CA ARG A 44 -27.63 2.87 7.77
C ARG A 44 -27.19 4.17 7.10
N ALA A 45 -27.40 4.28 5.78
CA ALA A 45 -27.14 5.52 5.06
C ALA A 45 -28.11 6.65 5.49
N ASN A 46 -29.38 6.33 5.76
CA ASN A 46 -30.34 7.29 6.31
C ASN A 46 -29.95 7.75 7.73
N GLN A 47 -29.51 6.82 8.57
CA GLN A 47 -29.02 7.13 9.92
C GLN A 47 -27.75 8.00 9.90
N LEU A 48 -26.82 7.72 8.97
CA LEU A 48 -25.63 8.57 8.80
C LEU A 48 -26.01 9.94 8.25
N ALA A 49 -26.94 10.01 7.31
CA ALA A 49 -27.42 11.29 6.78
C ALA A 49 -28.08 12.15 7.88
N ASP A 50 -28.90 11.56 8.74
CA ASP A 50 -29.48 12.23 9.92
C ASP A 50 -28.38 12.80 10.84
N TYR A 51 -27.34 12.01 11.11
CA TYR A 51 -26.17 12.47 11.87
C TYR A 51 -25.45 13.63 11.20
N LEU A 52 -25.19 13.52 9.88
CA LEU A 52 -24.46 14.56 9.14
C LEU A 52 -25.24 15.87 9.02
N ILE A 53 -26.57 15.77 8.89
CA ILE A 53 -27.47 16.94 8.91
C ILE A 53 -27.38 17.66 10.26
N GLU A 54 -27.37 16.93 11.37
CA GLU A 54 -27.14 17.50 12.72
C GLU A 54 -25.81 18.21 12.81
N LYS A 55 -24.75 17.68 12.16
CA LYS A 55 -23.42 18.27 12.06
C LYS A 55 -23.33 19.44 11.08
N GLY A 56 -24.42 19.88 10.53
CA GLY A 56 -24.49 21.06 9.66
C GLY A 56 -24.24 20.78 8.17
N VAL A 57 -24.15 19.51 7.75
CA VAL A 57 -24.07 19.17 6.32
C VAL A 57 -25.36 19.59 5.62
N ARG A 58 -25.24 20.30 4.50
CA ARG A 58 -26.32 20.87 3.70
C ARG A 58 -25.98 20.69 2.22
N LYS A 59 -26.86 21.21 1.34
CA LYS A 59 -26.64 21.22 -0.11
C LYS A 59 -25.23 21.70 -0.45
N ASP A 60 -24.53 20.94 -1.31
CA ASP A 60 -23.18 21.23 -1.82
C ASP A 60 -22.05 21.25 -0.75
N THR A 61 -22.32 20.85 0.49
CA THR A 61 -21.29 20.80 1.53
C THR A 61 -20.32 19.66 1.25
N PRO A 62 -19.02 19.89 1.05
CA PRO A 62 -18.04 18.83 0.90
C PRO A 62 -17.89 18.06 2.22
N VAL A 63 -17.90 16.72 2.16
CA VAL A 63 -17.64 15.84 3.31
C VAL A 63 -16.47 14.93 2.97
N GLY A 64 -15.36 15.10 3.71
CA GLY A 64 -14.17 14.28 3.54
C GLY A 64 -14.45 12.81 3.91
N ILE A 65 -14.05 11.89 3.05
CA ILE A 65 -14.19 10.44 3.25
C ILE A 65 -12.80 9.81 3.14
N CYS A 66 -12.15 9.62 4.29
CA CYS A 66 -10.85 8.96 4.40
C CYS A 66 -11.05 7.59 5.07
N LEU A 67 -11.56 6.63 4.29
CA LEU A 67 -11.91 5.29 4.73
C LEU A 67 -11.27 4.24 3.82
N LYS A 68 -10.81 3.14 4.41
CA LYS A 68 -10.46 1.95 3.60
C LYS A 68 -11.72 1.31 3.03
N ARG A 69 -11.55 0.52 1.96
CA ARG A 69 -12.63 -0.28 1.40
C ARG A 69 -13.28 -1.13 2.47
N SER A 70 -14.59 -0.98 2.63
CA SER A 70 -15.35 -1.61 3.70
C SER A 70 -16.84 -1.41 3.50
N LEU A 71 -17.67 -2.05 4.31
CA LEU A 71 -19.13 -1.78 4.33
C LEU A 71 -19.43 -0.35 4.80
N GLU A 72 -18.58 0.16 5.70
CA GLU A 72 -18.65 1.52 6.24
C GLU A 72 -18.48 2.56 5.13
N LEU A 73 -17.57 2.30 4.19
CA LEU A 73 -17.36 3.14 3.03
C LEU A 73 -18.60 3.23 2.13
N ALA A 74 -19.26 2.09 1.85
CA ALA A 74 -20.50 2.05 1.08
C ALA A 74 -21.60 2.88 1.74
N VAL A 75 -21.75 2.78 3.05
CA VAL A 75 -22.70 3.57 3.84
C VAL A 75 -22.32 5.05 3.84
N ALA A 76 -21.03 5.38 3.93
CA ALA A 76 -20.54 6.75 3.92
C ALA A 76 -20.87 7.47 2.61
N LEU A 77 -20.59 6.85 1.46
CA LEU A 77 -20.90 7.41 0.14
C LEU A 77 -22.40 7.74 0.00
N LEU A 78 -23.24 6.78 0.31
CA LEU A 78 -24.69 6.96 0.18
C LEU A 78 -25.24 7.93 1.24
N GLY A 79 -24.73 7.88 2.48
CA GLY A 79 -25.18 8.73 3.58
C GLY A 79 -24.84 10.20 3.39
N VAL A 80 -23.65 10.50 2.86
CA VAL A 80 -23.23 11.88 2.51
C VAL A 80 -24.18 12.47 1.45
N MET A 81 -24.44 11.72 0.37
CA MET A 81 -25.37 12.18 -0.68
C MET A 81 -26.78 12.38 -0.16
N LYS A 82 -27.29 11.50 0.71
CA LYS A 82 -28.62 11.63 1.36
C LYS A 82 -28.72 12.81 2.31
N ALA A 83 -27.59 13.24 2.90
CA ALA A 83 -27.51 14.46 3.71
C ALA A 83 -27.49 15.75 2.85
N GLY A 84 -27.47 15.63 1.52
CA GLY A 84 -27.29 16.74 0.59
C GLY A 84 -25.83 17.18 0.41
N GLY A 85 -24.89 16.48 1.03
CA GLY A 85 -23.46 16.75 0.93
C GLY A 85 -22.84 16.19 -0.35
N ALA A 86 -21.66 16.71 -0.69
CA ALA A 86 -20.81 16.20 -1.77
C ALA A 86 -19.72 15.29 -1.19
N CYS A 87 -19.61 14.06 -1.71
CA CYS A 87 -18.53 13.18 -1.32
C CYS A 87 -17.17 13.77 -1.77
N LEU A 88 -16.25 13.91 -0.84
CA LEU A 88 -14.85 14.28 -1.08
C LEU A 88 -13.95 13.07 -0.75
N PRO A 89 -13.65 12.20 -1.73
CA PRO A 89 -12.79 11.05 -1.50
C PRO A 89 -11.36 11.49 -1.18
N LEU A 90 -10.82 10.94 -0.10
CA LEU A 90 -9.46 11.15 0.39
C LEU A 90 -8.79 9.77 0.52
N ASP A 91 -7.95 9.41 -0.44
CA ASP A 91 -7.29 8.11 -0.43
C ASP A 91 -6.29 8.02 0.74
N PRO A 92 -6.45 7.08 1.68
CA PRO A 92 -5.54 6.93 2.81
C PRO A 92 -4.08 6.64 2.43
N ASP A 93 -3.84 6.20 1.19
CA ASP A 93 -2.51 5.90 0.68
C ASP A 93 -1.81 7.14 0.08
N TYR A 94 -2.50 8.30 0.05
CA TYR A 94 -1.88 9.55 -0.38
C TYR A 94 -1.01 10.16 0.74
N PRO A 95 0.06 10.91 0.36
CA PRO A 95 0.85 11.65 1.33
C PRO A 95 0.00 12.59 2.20
N ASP A 96 0.36 12.69 3.49
CA ASP A 96 -0.36 13.52 4.46
C ASP A 96 -0.50 14.99 4.00
N GLU A 97 0.55 15.56 3.38
CA GLU A 97 0.54 16.93 2.87
C GLU A 97 -0.49 17.13 1.75
N ARG A 98 -0.66 16.12 0.88
CA ARG A 98 -1.66 16.15 -0.18
C ARG A 98 -3.06 16.09 0.39
N LEU A 99 -3.30 15.23 1.39
CA LEU A 99 -4.60 15.13 2.06
C LEU A 99 -4.94 16.41 2.82
N ALA A 100 -3.97 16.99 3.51
CA ALA A 100 -4.12 18.28 4.18
C ALA A 100 -4.53 19.39 3.19
N TYR A 101 -3.81 19.49 2.06
CA TYR A 101 -4.15 20.45 1.01
C TYR A 101 -5.57 20.25 0.48
N MET A 102 -6.01 19.01 0.19
CA MET A 102 -7.36 18.75 -0.31
C MET A 102 -8.43 19.12 0.70
N LEU A 103 -8.20 18.93 1.99
CA LEU A 103 -9.09 19.34 3.06
C LEU A 103 -9.15 20.87 3.21
N GLU A 104 -8.01 21.54 3.15
CA GLU A 104 -7.92 23.00 3.20
C GLU A 104 -8.59 23.66 1.99
N ASP A 105 -8.26 23.21 0.77
CA ASP A 105 -8.79 23.77 -0.49
C ASP A 105 -10.31 23.54 -0.62
N SER A 106 -10.81 22.39 -0.17
CA SER A 106 -12.24 22.07 -0.17
C SER A 106 -13.03 22.71 0.96
N GLN A 107 -12.37 23.16 2.03
CA GLN A 107 -12.99 23.64 3.27
C GLN A 107 -14.04 22.67 3.83
N ALA A 108 -13.81 21.37 3.71
CA ALA A 108 -14.72 20.33 4.18
C ALA A 108 -14.95 20.45 5.70
N PRO A 109 -16.18 20.70 6.18
CA PRO A 109 -16.43 20.90 7.61
C PRO A 109 -16.45 19.59 8.39
N VAL A 110 -16.63 18.45 7.72
CA VAL A 110 -16.70 17.11 8.34
C VAL A 110 -15.76 16.17 7.60
N LEU A 111 -15.04 15.34 8.36
CA LEU A 111 -14.19 14.27 7.88
C LEU A 111 -14.61 12.93 8.48
N LEU A 112 -15.13 12.03 7.66
CA LEU A 112 -15.38 10.64 8.01
C LEU A 112 -14.08 9.85 7.88
N THR A 113 -13.61 9.24 8.95
CA THR A 113 -12.38 8.45 8.96
C THR A 113 -12.48 7.26 9.92
N GLN A 114 -11.48 6.39 9.89
CA GLN A 114 -11.36 5.25 10.79
C GLN A 114 -10.23 5.48 11.81
N PRO A 115 -10.29 4.86 13.00
CA PRO A 115 -9.18 4.89 13.93
C PRO A 115 -7.87 4.41 13.26
N GLY A 116 -6.85 5.27 13.29
CA GLY A 116 -5.54 4.99 12.68
C GLY A 116 -5.37 5.46 11.24
N LEU A 117 -6.41 6.04 10.61
CA LEU A 117 -6.34 6.63 9.27
C LEU A 117 -6.46 8.17 9.28
N LEU A 118 -6.41 8.79 10.44
CA LEU A 118 -6.51 10.25 10.52
C LEU A 118 -5.29 10.89 9.85
N PRO A 119 -5.44 11.57 8.69
CA PRO A 119 -4.36 12.29 8.05
C PRO A 119 -3.92 13.49 8.89
N ARG A 120 -2.78 14.06 8.57
CA ARG A 120 -2.46 15.41 9.04
C ARG A 120 -3.49 16.39 8.48
N LEU A 121 -4.04 17.21 9.35
CA LEU A 121 -5.13 18.12 8.94
C LEU A 121 -4.61 19.47 8.42
N GLY A 122 -3.31 19.76 8.55
CA GLY A 122 -2.77 21.08 8.23
C GLY A 122 -3.48 22.17 9.04
N ASP A 123 -3.87 23.24 8.37
CA ASP A 123 -4.69 24.31 8.94
C ASP A 123 -6.21 24.02 8.86
N ALA A 124 -6.62 22.96 8.17
CA ALA A 124 -8.01 22.50 8.10
C ALA A 124 -8.50 22.03 9.48
N LYS A 125 -9.71 22.42 9.85
CA LYS A 125 -10.33 22.08 11.14
C LYS A 125 -11.68 21.38 10.97
N PRO A 126 -11.76 20.27 10.20
CA PRO A 126 -13.00 19.53 10.07
C PRO A 126 -13.39 18.88 11.40
N GLU A 127 -14.66 18.72 11.64
CA GLU A 127 -15.12 17.81 12.68
C GLU A 127 -14.77 16.38 12.27
N VAL A 128 -13.88 15.73 13.02
CA VAL A 128 -13.43 14.38 12.73
C VAL A 128 -14.41 13.37 13.32
N VAL A 129 -15.04 12.60 12.45
CA VAL A 129 -15.99 11.56 12.80
C VAL A 129 -15.37 10.19 12.56
N HIS A 130 -15.13 9.43 13.65
CA HIS A 130 -14.66 8.05 13.56
C HIS A 130 -15.81 7.11 13.22
N PHE A 131 -15.82 6.66 11.96
CA PHE A 131 -16.83 5.76 11.44
C PHE A 131 -16.27 4.34 11.31
N ASN A 132 -16.73 3.44 12.16
CA ASN A 132 -16.19 2.10 12.32
C ASN A 132 -17.27 1.01 12.34
N SER A 133 -16.86 -0.26 12.36
CA SER A 133 -17.73 -1.43 12.22
C SER A 133 -18.71 -1.68 13.35
N ASP A 134 -18.58 -0.98 14.48
CA ASP A 134 -19.52 -1.09 15.60
C ASP A 134 -20.78 -0.20 15.41
N TRP A 135 -20.78 0.67 14.40
CA TRP A 135 -21.90 1.53 14.02
C TRP A 135 -22.44 2.42 15.14
N LYS A 136 -21.63 2.70 16.18
CA LYS A 136 -22.09 3.43 17.39
C LYS A 136 -22.73 4.77 17.10
N ILE A 137 -22.18 5.52 16.14
CA ILE A 137 -22.71 6.84 15.78
C ILE A 137 -24.10 6.78 15.13
N LEU A 138 -24.52 5.60 14.66
CA LEU A 138 -25.82 5.37 14.03
C LEU A 138 -26.89 4.92 15.04
N GLN A 139 -26.50 4.49 16.24
CA GLN A 139 -27.42 3.95 17.23
C GLN A 139 -28.46 4.99 17.68
N GLY A 140 -29.72 4.59 17.66
CA GLY A 140 -30.86 5.44 18.06
C GLY A 140 -31.28 6.50 17.04
N ARG A 141 -30.63 6.56 15.86
CA ARG A 141 -30.95 7.50 14.80
C ARG A 141 -32.07 6.99 13.88
N SER A 142 -32.71 7.94 13.19
CA SER A 142 -33.83 7.63 12.27
C SER A 142 -33.34 6.79 11.07
N THR A 143 -34.04 5.69 10.80
CA THR A 143 -33.88 4.89 9.59
C THR A 143 -34.73 5.41 8.42
N LYS A 144 -35.57 6.44 8.64
CA LYS A 144 -36.39 7.05 7.60
C LYS A 144 -35.53 7.96 6.73
N ILE A 145 -36.00 8.15 5.50
CA ILE A 145 -35.39 9.07 4.54
C ILE A 145 -35.31 10.48 5.19
N PRO A 146 -34.14 11.14 5.17
CA PRO A 146 -34.06 12.52 5.66
C PRO A 146 -35.00 13.47 4.92
N SER A 147 -35.49 14.49 5.62
CA SER A 147 -36.43 15.47 5.07
C SER A 147 -35.84 16.50 4.11
N GLN A 148 -34.56 16.42 3.77
CA GLN A 148 -33.95 17.34 2.80
C GLN A 148 -34.44 17.02 1.37
N PRO A 149 -34.88 18.04 0.61
CA PRO A 149 -35.30 17.79 -0.77
C PRO A 149 -34.10 17.42 -1.64
N SER A 150 -34.26 16.40 -2.46
CA SER A 150 -33.30 16.04 -3.49
C SER A 150 -33.24 17.14 -4.56
N ASP A 151 -32.05 17.60 -4.89
CA ASP A 151 -31.83 18.57 -5.97
C ASP A 151 -30.81 18.00 -6.97
N PRO A 152 -31.24 17.61 -8.17
CA PRO A 152 -30.35 17.06 -9.20
C PRO A 152 -29.21 17.99 -9.60
N GLN A 153 -29.32 19.29 -9.34
CA GLN A 153 -28.25 20.26 -9.58
C GLN A 153 -27.29 20.39 -8.41
N SER A 154 -27.54 19.74 -7.25
CA SER A 154 -26.56 19.69 -6.16
C SER A 154 -25.35 18.83 -6.52
N LEU A 155 -24.22 19.10 -5.85
CA LEU A 155 -23.02 18.32 -6.00
C LEU A 155 -23.21 16.92 -5.39
N ALA A 156 -22.81 15.91 -6.13
CA ALA A 156 -22.74 14.54 -5.64
C ALA A 156 -21.34 14.22 -5.10
N TYR A 157 -20.33 14.71 -5.82
CA TYR A 157 -18.95 14.57 -5.36
C TYR A 157 -18.02 15.66 -5.91
N VAL A 158 -16.85 15.79 -5.23
CA VAL A 158 -15.72 16.60 -5.66
C VAL A 158 -14.51 15.66 -5.75
N ILE A 159 -14.01 15.43 -6.96
CA ILE A 159 -12.83 14.60 -7.19
C ILE A 159 -11.63 15.48 -7.55
N TYR A 160 -10.52 15.31 -6.82
CA TYR A 160 -9.28 16.03 -7.10
C TYR A 160 -8.47 15.34 -8.19
N THR A 161 -8.18 16.10 -9.23
CA THR A 161 -7.28 15.70 -10.32
C THR A 161 -5.98 16.48 -10.24
N SER A 162 -4.90 15.98 -10.87
CA SER A 162 -3.63 16.70 -10.98
C SER A 162 -3.85 18.04 -11.70
N GLY A 163 -3.11 19.07 -11.29
CA GLY A 163 -3.25 20.43 -11.80
C GLY A 163 -2.00 20.96 -12.49
N SER A 164 -2.17 21.61 -13.63
CA SER A 164 -1.08 22.22 -14.42
C SER A 164 -0.29 23.30 -13.68
N THR A 165 -0.84 23.84 -12.59
CA THR A 165 -0.22 24.86 -11.73
C THR A 165 0.57 24.29 -10.55
N GLY A 166 0.83 22.98 -10.54
CA GLY A 166 1.57 22.31 -9.47
C GLY A 166 0.76 21.98 -8.20
N LYS A 167 -0.57 22.19 -8.22
CA LYS A 167 -1.47 21.81 -7.13
C LYS A 167 -2.70 21.08 -7.67
N PRO A 168 -3.22 20.05 -6.96
CA PRO A 168 -4.45 19.39 -7.34
C PRO A 168 -5.64 20.33 -7.40
N ARG A 169 -6.62 20.02 -8.26
CA ARG A 169 -7.86 20.78 -8.42
C ARG A 169 -9.08 19.89 -8.26
N GLY A 170 -10.06 20.35 -7.51
CA GLY A 170 -11.33 19.64 -7.29
C GLY A 170 -12.30 19.86 -8.45
N VAL A 171 -12.70 18.80 -9.12
CA VAL A 171 -13.76 18.81 -10.15
C VAL A 171 -15.11 18.64 -9.47
N MET A 172 -16.04 19.56 -9.69
CA MET A 172 -17.38 19.57 -9.07
C MET A 172 -18.41 18.88 -9.96
N LEU A 173 -18.93 17.74 -9.53
CA LEU A 173 -19.86 16.92 -10.30
C LEU A 173 -21.25 16.87 -9.66
N GLU A 174 -22.27 17.08 -10.49
CA GLU A 174 -23.66 17.21 -10.06
C GLU A 174 -24.41 15.87 -10.20
N HIS A 175 -25.43 15.65 -9.37
CA HIS A 175 -26.27 14.46 -9.44
C HIS A 175 -26.90 14.25 -10.82
N ARG A 176 -27.32 15.31 -11.52
CA ARG A 176 -27.94 15.20 -12.85
C ARG A 176 -27.02 14.53 -13.89
N GLY A 177 -25.72 14.86 -13.85
CA GLY A 177 -24.72 14.24 -14.73
C GLY A 177 -24.55 12.76 -14.44
N LEU A 178 -24.48 12.41 -13.15
CA LEU A 178 -24.34 11.03 -12.70
C LEU A 178 -25.59 10.19 -12.99
N VAL A 179 -26.80 10.72 -12.74
CA VAL A 179 -28.04 10.01 -13.04
C VAL A 179 -28.12 9.67 -14.53
N ASN A 180 -27.83 10.66 -15.41
CA ASN A 180 -27.74 10.43 -16.85
C ASN A 180 -26.72 9.32 -17.17
N HIS A 181 -25.51 9.44 -16.62
CA HIS A 181 -24.44 8.46 -16.84
C HIS A 181 -24.86 7.06 -16.37
N HIS A 182 -25.37 6.92 -15.15
CA HIS A 182 -25.69 5.61 -14.57
C HIS A 182 -26.82 4.90 -15.33
N VAL A 183 -27.84 5.63 -15.75
CA VAL A 183 -28.91 5.05 -16.59
C VAL A 183 -28.34 4.54 -17.92
N ILE A 184 -27.48 5.33 -18.56
CA ILE A 184 -26.83 4.92 -19.81
C ILE A 184 -25.88 3.74 -19.58
N ALA A 185 -25.09 3.74 -18.52
CA ALA A 185 -24.16 2.66 -18.20
C ALA A 185 -24.90 1.34 -17.91
N ILE A 186 -26.04 1.38 -17.23
CA ILE A 186 -26.87 0.18 -17.01
C ILE A 186 -27.32 -0.42 -18.35
N GLU A 187 -27.81 0.40 -19.28
CA GLU A 187 -28.24 -0.06 -20.61
C GLU A 187 -27.04 -0.53 -21.44
N LEU A 188 -25.99 0.27 -21.52
CA LEU A 188 -24.77 0.01 -22.28
C LEU A 188 -24.12 -1.32 -21.86
N TYR A 189 -23.97 -1.55 -20.56
CA TYR A 189 -23.30 -2.73 -20.01
C TYR A 189 -24.26 -3.92 -19.82
N GLY A 190 -25.58 -3.69 -19.97
CA GLY A 190 -26.62 -4.67 -19.71
C GLY A 190 -26.53 -5.19 -18.27
N LEU A 191 -26.42 -4.27 -17.28
CA LEU A 191 -26.31 -4.64 -15.88
C LEU A 191 -27.62 -5.23 -15.37
N GLN A 192 -27.53 -6.28 -14.55
CA GLN A 192 -28.64 -7.07 -14.06
C GLN A 192 -28.60 -7.28 -12.55
N PRO A 193 -29.72 -7.58 -11.89
CA PRO A 193 -29.73 -7.88 -10.45
C PRO A 193 -28.86 -9.08 -10.03
N SER A 194 -28.55 -9.98 -10.96
CA SER A 194 -27.67 -11.12 -10.72
C SER A 194 -26.17 -10.77 -10.77
N ASP A 195 -25.82 -9.56 -11.19
CA ASP A 195 -24.42 -9.17 -11.34
C ASP A 195 -23.71 -8.93 -10.02
N LYS A 196 -22.44 -9.27 -10.05
CA LYS A 196 -21.46 -8.95 -8.99
C LYS A 196 -20.33 -8.17 -9.61
N THR A 197 -20.29 -6.88 -9.34
CA THR A 197 -19.22 -5.99 -9.82
C THR A 197 -18.13 -5.89 -8.77
N LEU A 198 -16.88 -6.06 -9.18
CA LEU A 198 -15.73 -5.84 -8.31
C LEU A 198 -15.48 -4.33 -8.19
N GLN A 199 -15.46 -3.80 -6.96
CA GLN A 199 -14.95 -2.46 -6.69
C GLN A 199 -13.42 -2.52 -6.60
N PHE A 200 -12.76 -2.23 -7.70
CA PHE A 200 -11.32 -2.35 -7.91
C PHE A 200 -10.57 -1.02 -7.73
N SER A 201 -11.05 0.04 -8.33
CA SER A 201 -10.40 1.35 -8.45
C SER A 201 -10.37 2.11 -7.12
N SER A 202 -9.40 3.02 -6.93
CA SER A 202 -9.42 3.94 -5.80
C SER A 202 -10.60 4.91 -5.91
N LEU A 203 -11.22 5.27 -4.78
CA LEU A 203 -12.31 6.26 -4.73
C LEU A 203 -11.91 7.65 -5.17
N SER A 204 -10.61 7.95 -5.21
CA SER A 204 -10.11 9.22 -5.75
C SER A 204 -10.24 9.32 -7.28
N PHE A 205 -10.80 8.28 -7.92
CA PHE A 205 -11.10 8.23 -9.35
C PHE A 205 -12.58 7.96 -9.56
N ASP A 206 -13.14 8.61 -10.55
CA ASP A 206 -14.57 8.53 -10.90
C ASP A 206 -14.99 7.16 -11.43
N ILE A 207 -14.08 6.34 -11.94
CA ILE A 207 -14.31 4.92 -12.27
C ILE A 207 -14.89 4.17 -11.06
N ALA A 208 -14.44 4.44 -9.84
CA ALA A 208 -14.98 3.81 -8.63
C ALA A 208 -16.48 4.10 -8.44
N VAL A 209 -16.95 5.26 -8.88
CA VAL A 209 -18.38 5.64 -8.87
C VAL A 209 -19.15 4.81 -9.89
N GLU A 210 -18.55 4.53 -11.06
CA GLU A 210 -19.12 3.67 -12.10
C GLU A 210 -19.21 2.21 -11.67
N GLU A 211 -18.22 1.70 -10.95
CA GLU A 211 -18.25 0.35 -10.38
C GLU A 211 -19.40 0.16 -9.39
N ILE A 212 -19.75 1.20 -8.62
CA ILE A 212 -20.64 1.11 -7.45
C ILE A 212 -22.09 1.42 -7.83
N PHE A 213 -22.37 2.64 -8.26
CA PHE A 213 -23.75 3.13 -8.33
C PHE A 213 -24.59 2.50 -9.44
N PRO A 214 -24.10 2.33 -10.69
CA PRO A 214 -24.87 1.62 -11.72
C PRO A 214 -25.22 0.20 -11.29
N THR A 215 -24.28 -0.49 -10.59
CA THR A 215 -24.52 -1.83 -10.06
C THR A 215 -25.65 -1.83 -9.03
N TRP A 216 -25.64 -0.90 -8.07
CA TRP A 216 -26.73 -0.82 -7.09
C TRP A 216 -28.07 -0.45 -7.73
N ILE A 217 -28.10 0.52 -8.63
CA ILE A 217 -29.33 0.94 -9.32
C ILE A 217 -29.91 -0.22 -10.14
N ALA A 218 -29.05 -1.01 -10.78
CA ALA A 218 -29.49 -2.24 -11.49
C ALA A 218 -29.95 -3.36 -10.54
N GLY A 219 -29.66 -3.28 -9.25
CA GLY A 219 -30.01 -4.28 -8.24
C GLY A 219 -28.94 -5.36 -8.02
N GLY A 220 -27.77 -5.20 -8.61
CA GLY A 220 -26.61 -6.07 -8.44
C GLY A 220 -25.85 -5.83 -7.14
N ALA A 221 -24.89 -6.70 -6.85
CA ALA A 221 -24.05 -6.63 -5.67
C ALA A 221 -22.67 -6.06 -5.98
N VAL A 222 -22.20 -5.10 -5.22
CA VAL A 222 -20.82 -4.60 -5.27
C VAL A 222 -19.97 -5.43 -4.33
N VAL A 223 -18.88 -6.01 -4.85
CA VAL A 223 -17.89 -6.74 -4.07
C VAL A 223 -16.69 -5.83 -3.85
N MET A 224 -16.52 -5.33 -2.63
CA MET A 224 -15.40 -4.48 -2.24
C MET A 224 -14.11 -5.30 -2.21
N ARG A 225 -13.07 -4.83 -2.86
CA ARG A 225 -11.74 -5.42 -2.82
C ARG A 225 -11.21 -5.47 -1.40
N THR A 226 -10.73 -6.64 -0.96
CA THR A 226 -10.04 -6.82 0.32
C THR A 226 -8.52 -6.61 0.17
N GLU A 227 -7.82 -6.30 1.26
CA GLU A 227 -6.37 -6.08 1.23
C GLU A 227 -5.57 -7.35 0.84
N ASP A 228 -6.15 -8.52 1.09
CA ASP A 228 -5.59 -9.83 0.73
C ASP A 228 -5.94 -10.30 -0.69
N MET A 229 -6.66 -9.46 -1.48
CA MET A 229 -6.95 -9.79 -2.87
C MET A 229 -5.65 -9.84 -3.67
N PRO A 230 -5.34 -10.97 -4.34
CA PRO A 230 -4.16 -11.04 -5.18
C PRO A 230 -4.29 -10.11 -6.39
N LEU A 231 -3.20 -9.45 -6.75
CA LEU A 231 -3.14 -8.61 -7.96
C LEU A 231 -2.41 -9.31 -9.12
N ALA A 232 -1.80 -10.48 -8.89
CA ALA A 232 -1.16 -11.28 -9.93
C ALA A 232 -2.18 -12.15 -10.66
N GLY A 233 -2.04 -12.27 -11.99
CA GLY A 233 -3.03 -12.76 -12.92
C GLY A 233 -3.73 -14.06 -12.57
N SER A 234 -3.01 -15.18 -12.41
CA SER A 234 -3.64 -16.49 -12.13
C SER A 234 -4.40 -16.52 -10.80
N ASP A 235 -3.79 -15.96 -9.74
CA ASP A 235 -4.42 -15.90 -8.42
C ASP A 235 -5.58 -14.91 -8.41
N PHE A 236 -5.47 -13.79 -9.13
CA PHE A 236 -6.57 -12.85 -9.32
C PHE A 236 -7.76 -13.49 -10.06
N LEU A 237 -7.50 -14.20 -11.17
CA LEU A 237 -8.55 -14.89 -11.94
C LEU A 237 -9.24 -15.97 -11.11
N ARG A 238 -8.50 -16.71 -10.29
CA ARG A 238 -9.07 -17.68 -9.35
C ARG A 238 -9.93 -16.98 -8.31
N TRP A 239 -9.42 -15.90 -7.71
CA TRP A 239 -10.10 -15.14 -6.67
C TRP A 239 -11.45 -14.57 -7.15
N ILE A 240 -11.51 -14.00 -8.37
CA ILE A 240 -12.77 -13.50 -8.96
C ILE A 240 -13.73 -14.65 -9.29
N GLY A 241 -13.20 -15.80 -9.74
CA GLY A 241 -14.01 -17.00 -10.04
C GLY A 241 -14.67 -17.58 -8.79
N GLU A 242 -13.93 -17.72 -7.68
CA GLU A 242 -14.42 -18.22 -6.40
C GLU A 242 -15.54 -17.34 -5.81
N ARG A 243 -15.48 -16.02 -6.05
CA ARG A 243 -16.49 -15.06 -5.58
C ARG A 243 -17.64 -14.85 -6.55
N GLY A 244 -17.54 -15.46 -7.74
CA GLY A 244 -18.55 -15.36 -8.78
C GLY A 244 -18.71 -13.95 -9.33
N ILE A 245 -17.60 -13.20 -9.45
CA ILE A 245 -17.60 -11.87 -10.07
C ILE A 245 -18.03 -11.99 -11.53
N THR A 246 -18.94 -11.13 -11.96
CA THR A 246 -19.52 -11.15 -13.31
C THR A 246 -19.09 -9.96 -14.15
N VAL A 247 -18.76 -8.83 -13.50
CA VAL A 247 -18.38 -7.57 -14.12
C VAL A 247 -17.07 -7.07 -13.52
N LEU A 248 -16.15 -6.71 -14.39
CA LEU A 248 -14.89 -6.03 -14.06
C LEU A 248 -14.81 -4.70 -14.81
N ASP A 249 -14.41 -3.66 -14.11
CA ASP A 249 -13.98 -2.39 -14.69
C ASP A 249 -12.51 -2.17 -14.31
N LEU A 250 -11.63 -2.21 -15.29
CA LEU A 250 -10.20 -2.26 -15.05
C LEU A 250 -9.47 -1.12 -15.78
N PRO A 251 -8.47 -0.50 -15.14
CA PRO A 251 -7.54 0.37 -15.85
C PRO A 251 -6.88 -0.38 -17.03
N THR A 252 -6.75 0.27 -18.17
CA THR A 252 -6.17 -0.32 -19.40
C THR A 252 -4.80 -0.96 -19.13
N ALA A 253 -3.94 -0.30 -18.35
CA ALA A 253 -2.62 -0.83 -18.02
C ALA A 253 -2.69 -2.15 -17.22
N TYR A 254 -3.64 -2.28 -16.28
CA TYR A 254 -3.84 -3.53 -15.55
C TYR A 254 -4.37 -4.64 -16.48
N TRP A 255 -5.31 -4.32 -17.36
CA TRP A 255 -5.80 -5.27 -18.36
C TRP A 255 -4.69 -5.74 -19.31
N HIS A 256 -3.79 -4.85 -19.77
CA HIS A 256 -2.62 -5.24 -20.59
C HIS A 256 -1.76 -6.28 -19.88
N GLU A 257 -1.49 -6.06 -18.60
CA GLU A 257 -0.69 -6.96 -17.77
C GLU A 257 -1.37 -8.31 -17.57
N LEU A 258 -2.68 -8.29 -17.25
CA LEU A 258 -3.49 -9.49 -17.09
C LEU A 258 -3.47 -10.35 -18.36
N VAL A 259 -3.66 -9.75 -19.54
CA VAL A 259 -3.64 -10.47 -20.84
C VAL A 259 -2.27 -11.04 -21.14
N ARG A 260 -1.20 -10.29 -20.84
CA ARG A 260 0.17 -10.77 -21.00
C ARG A 260 0.42 -12.01 -20.15
N GLU A 261 0.07 -11.94 -18.86
CA GLU A 261 0.24 -13.06 -17.94
C GLU A 261 -0.60 -14.27 -18.36
N MET A 262 -1.85 -14.07 -18.77
CA MET A 262 -2.69 -15.14 -19.34
C MET A 262 -2.05 -15.80 -20.57
N THR A 263 -1.41 -15.00 -21.43
CA THR A 263 -0.71 -15.51 -22.61
C THR A 263 0.49 -16.36 -22.25
N GLU A 264 1.25 -15.94 -21.21
CA GLU A 264 2.44 -16.66 -20.72
C GLU A 264 2.07 -17.94 -19.94
N THR A 265 0.98 -17.92 -19.19
CA THR A 265 0.59 -19.02 -18.28
C THR A 265 -0.42 -19.99 -18.89
N GLY A 266 -1.16 -19.58 -19.91
CA GLY A 266 -2.29 -20.34 -20.48
C GLY A 266 -3.52 -20.36 -19.57
N GLU A 267 -3.56 -19.54 -18.51
CA GLU A 267 -4.68 -19.45 -17.59
C GLU A 267 -5.94 -18.95 -18.30
N LYS A 268 -7.10 -19.46 -17.83
CA LYS A 268 -8.39 -19.17 -18.47
C LYS A 268 -9.26 -18.25 -17.60
N LEU A 269 -10.07 -17.44 -18.27
CA LEU A 269 -11.03 -16.59 -17.62
C LEU A 269 -12.06 -17.42 -16.83
N PRO A 270 -12.46 -16.98 -15.63
CA PRO A 270 -13.52 -17.60 -14.84
C PRO A 270 -14.85 -17.63 -15.61
N LYS A 271 -15.61 -18.70 -15.48
CA LYS A 271 -16.91 -18.84 -16.17
C LYS A 271 -17.93 -17.80 -15.76
N SER A 272 -17.80 -17.24 -14.55
CA SER A 272 -18.68 -16.20 -14.02
C SER A 272 -18.55 -14.86 -14.75
N LEU A 273 -17.34 -14.53 -15.23
CA LEU A 273 -17.07 -13.25 -15.87
C LEU A 273 -17.79 -13.15 -17.21
N ARG A 274 -18.65 -12.14 -17.36
CA ARG A 274 -19.43 -11.87 -18.59
C ARG A 274 -19.09 -10.55 -19.26
N LEU A 275 -18.60 -9.57 -18.47
CA LEU A 275 -18.30 -8.22 -18.93
C LEU A 275 -16.96 -7.74 -18.37
N LEU A 276 -16.16 -7.17 -19.25
CA LEU A 276 -14.94 -6.44 -18.92
C LEU A 276 -15.00 -5.05 -19.54
N ILE A 277 -14.99 -4.03 -18.72
CA ILE A 277 -14.88 -2.63 -19.09
C ILE A 277 -13.40 -2.24 -18.96
N VAL A 278 -12.88 -1.52 -19.93
CA VAL A 278 -11.47 -1.08 -19.96
C VAL A 278 -11.43 0.40 -20.32
N GLY A 279 -10.75 1.19 -19.51
CA GLY A 279 -10.66 2.63 -19.73
C GLY A 279 -9.42 3.27 -19.10
N GLY A 280 -9.31 4.58 -19.26
CA GLY A 280 -8.26 5.37 -18.65
C GLY A 280 -7.02 5.61 -19.53
N GLU A 281 -6.67 4.72 -20.44
CA GLU A 281 -5.55 4.85 -21.39
C GLU A 281 -5.92 4.27 -22.76
N LYS A 282 -5.02 4.45 -23.74
CA LYS A 282 -5.19 3.85 -25.07
C LYS A 282 -5.09 2.32 -24.98
N ALA A 283 -6.14 1.60 -25.35
CA ALA A 283 -6.12 0.15 -25.45
C ALA A 283 -5.30 -0.31 -26.66
N SER A 284 -4.44 -1.31 -26.45
CA SER A 284 -3.58 -1.88 -27.50
C SER A 284 -4.34 -2.89 -28.35
N ALA A 285 -4.30 -2.73 -29.67
CA ALA A 285 -4.89 -3.68 -30.62
C ALA A 285 -4.20 -5.07 -30.54
N SER A 286 -2.90 -5.11 -30.34
CA SER A 286 -2.14 -6.36 -30.19
C SER A 286 -2.52 -7.10 -28.90
N THR A 287 -2.73 -6.37 -27.80
CA THR A 287 -3.23 -6.94 -26.56
C THR A 287 -4.66 -7.46 -26.71
N PHE A 288 -5.52 -6.73 -27.42
CA PHE A 288 -6.89 -7.21 -27.68
C PHE A 288 -6.87 -8.49 -28.55
N ALA A 289 -6.00 -8.58 -29.55
CA ALA A 289 -5.82 -9.80 -30.32
C ALA A 289 -5.35 -10.99 -29.43
N SER A 290 -4.47 -10.73 -28.48
CA SER A 290 -4.04 -11.75 -27.48
C SER A 290 -5.16 -12.12 -26.54
N TRP A 291 -5.98 -11.16 -26.08
CA TRP A 291 -7.19 -11.37 -25.28
C TRP A 291 -8.15 -12.37 -25.95
N LEU A 292 -8.41 -12.18 -27.26
CA LEU A 292 -9.27 -13.10 -28.01
C LEU A 292 -8.70 -14.52 -28.05
N LYS A 293 -7.36 -14.67 -28.24
CA LYS A 293 -6.67 -15.97 -28.24
C LYS A 293 -6.73 -16.66 -26.88
N CYS A 294 -6.72 -15.91 -25.77
CA CYS A 294 -6.88 -16.45 -24.42
C CYS A 294 -8.33 -16.79 -24.04
N GLY A 295 -9.26 -16.75 -25.00
CA GLY A 295 -10.68 -17.06 -24.79
C GLY A 295 -11.51 -15.87 -24.35
N GLY A 296 -11.02 -14.65 -24.52
CA GLY A 296 -11.70 -13.41 -24.21
C GLY A 296 -12.97 -13.15 -25.02
N GLY A 297 -13.11 -13.77 -26.20
CA GLY A 297 -14.27 -13.57 -27.07
C GLY A 297 -15.62 -14.00 -26.48
N ARG A 298 -15.66 -14.76 -25.38
CA ARG A 298 -16.90 -15.07 -24.65
C ARG A 298 -17.32 -14.00 -23.63
N VAL A 299 -16.42 -13.06 -23.32
CA VAL A 299 -16.64 -11.96 -22.38
C VAL A 299 -16.83 -10.70 -23.19
N ARG A 300 -17.95 -10.00 -22.99
CA ARG A 300 -18.11 -8.68 -23.61
C ARG A 300 -16.96 -7.78 -23.15
N TRP A 301 -16.26 -7.17 -24.10
CA TRP A 301 -15.17 -6.25 -23.84
C TRP A 301 -15.54 -4.87 -24.34
N VAL A 302 -15.53 -3.87 -23.48
CA VAL A 302 -15.92 -2.50 -23.80
C VAL A 302 -14.78 -1.55 -23.50
N ASN A 303 -14.31 -0.82 -24.52
CA ASN A 303 -13.35 0.27 -24.36
C ASN A 303 -14.11 1.57 -24.11
N THR A 304 -13.76 2.28 -23.04
CA THR A 304 -14.42 3.52 -22.64
C THR A 304 -13.42 4.67 -22.56
N TYR A 305 -13.92 5.88 -22.82
CA TYR A 305 -13.13 7.10 -22.68
C TYR A 305 -14.00 8.22 -22.12
N GLY A 306 -13.44 8.97 -21.20
CA GLY A 306 -13.99 10.20 -20.68
C GLY A 306 -13.02 10.90 -19.71
N PRO A 307 -13.05 12.24 -19.65
CA PRO A 307 -12.41 13.00 -18.59
C PRO A 307 -13.38 13.16 -17.39
N THR A 308 -12.85 13.29 -16.20
CA THR A 308 -13.62 13.54 -14.97
C THR A 308 -14.54 14.75 -15.10
N GLU A 309 -14.10 15.78 -15.82
CA GLU A 309 -14.85 17.01 -16.10
C GLU A 309 -16.12 16.80 -16.97
N ALA A 310 -16.28 15.59 -17.52
CA ALA A 310 -17.47 15.22 -18.32
C ALA A 310 -18.20 13.98 -17.78
N THR A 311 -18.01 13.67 -16.49
CA THR A 311 -18.67 12.58 -15.74
C THR A 311 -18.33 11.19 -16.29
N ILE A 312 -17.17 10.70 -15.89
CA ILE A 312 -16.65 9.33 -16.07
C ILE A 312 -16.39 8.97 -17.53
N ILE A 313 -17.42 8.61 -18.31
CA ILE A 313 -17.26 8.24 -19.72
C ILE A 313 -18.13 9.08 -20.64
N VAL A 314 -17.65 9.32 -21.86
CA VAL A 314 -18.39 10.03 -22.91
C VAL A 314 -18.41 9.28 -24.23
N THR A 315 -17.56 8.27 -24.40
CA THR A 315 -17.60 7.34 -25.53
C THR A 315 -17.45 5.91 -25.09
N SER A 316 -17.94 5.00 -25.93
CA SER A 316 -17.74 3.56 -25.77
C SER A 316 -17.50 2.90 -27.12
N HIS A 317 -16.67 1.85 -27.11
CA HIS A 317 -16.41 1.00 -28.25
C HIS A 317 -16.45 -0.47 -27.82
N GLU A 318 -17.31 -1.24 -28.48
CA GLU A 318 -17.38 -2.70 -28.32
C GLU A 318 -17.01 -3.32 -29.66
N PRO A 319 -15.77 -3.82 -29.84
CA PRO A 319 -15.35 -4.45 -31.09
C PRO A 319 -16.03 -5.81 -31.26
N ASP A 320 -16.46 -6.13 -32.47
CA ASP A 320 -16.96 -7.44 -32.80
C ASP A 320 -15.83 -8.48 -32.78
N PRO A 321 -15.84 -9.48 -31.90
CA PRO A 321 -14.78 -10.49 -31.82
C PRO A 321 -14.61 -11.34 -33.08
N ALA A 322 -15.61 -11.36 -33.97
CA ALA A 322 -15.59 -12.10 -35.22
C ALA A 322 -14.91 -11.33 -36.34
N GLN A 323 -14.69 -10.04 -36.20
CA GLN A 323 -14.02 -9.21 -37.19
C GLN A 323 -12.52 -9.14 -36.98
N SER A 324 -11.79 -8.75 -38.00
CA SER A 324 -10.35 -8.48 -37.89
C SER A 324 -10.09 -7.33 -36.91
N VAL A 325 -9.12 -7.50 -36.04
CA VAL A 325 -8.72 -6.45 -35.09
C VAL A 325 -8.11 -5.29 -35.88
N PRO A 326 -8.63 -4.06 -35.73
CA PRO A 326 -8.07 -2.91 -36.41
C PRO A 326 -6.66 -2.58 -35.89
N GLU A 327 -5.86 -1.88 -36.65
CA GLU A 327 -4.51 -1.45 -36.26
C GLU A 327 -4.54 -0.58 -35.00
N ASN A 328 -5.53 0.31 -34.90
CA ASN A 328 -5.82 1.13 -33.74
C ASN A 328 -7.25 0.89 -33.27
N LEU A 329 -7.41 0.60 -31.99
CA LEU A 329 -8.73 0.52 -31.36
C LEU A 329 -9.25 1.94 -31.12
N PRO A 330 -10.43 2.30 -31.66
CA PRO A 330 -11.01 3.60 -31.40
C PRO A 330 -11.48 3.74 -29.95
N ILE A 331 -11.60 4.97 -29.48
CA ILE A 331 -12.30 5.27 -28.22
C ILE A 331 -13.80 5.18 -28.38
N GLY A 332 -14.29 5.00 -29.58
CA GLY A 332 -15.65 4.67 -29.91
C GLY A 332 -16.53 5.85 -30.28
N ARG A 333 -17.84 5.69 -30.03
CA ARG A 333 -18.86 6.68 -30.35
C ARG A 333 -19.40 7.32 -29.08
N ALA A 334 -20.00 8.51 -29.23
CA ALA A 334 -20.66 9.19 -28.12
C ALA A 334 -21.70 8.27 -27.46
N ILE A 335 -21.68 8.23 -26.12
CA ILE A 335 -22.79 7.63 -25.36
C ILE A 335 -24.06 8.50 -25.53
N ALA A 336 -25.22 7.95 -25.17
CA ALA A 336 -26.47 8.70 -25.29
C ALA A 336 -26.42 10.04 -24.52
N ASN A 337 -27.22 11.00 -24.98
CA ASN A 337 -27.31 12.35 -24.42
C ASN A 337 -26.03 13.19 -24.44
N THR A 338 -24.93 12.67 -25.01
CA THR A 338 -23.63 13.35 -25.10
C THR A 338 -23.38 13.82 -26.54
N ARG A 339 -22.89 15.05 -26.71
CA ARG A 339 -22.46 15.61 -27.97
C ARG A 339 -20.96 15.79 -27.96
N LEU A 340 -20.33 15.34 -29.04
CA LEU A 340 -18.88 15.44 -29.23
C LEU A 340 -18.63 16.30 -30.47
N TYR A 341 -17.76 17.28 -30.33
CA TYR A 341 -17.33 18.12 -31.41
C TYR A 341 -15.83 18.02 -31.61
N VAL A 342 -15.39 17.85 -32.85
CA VAL A 342 -13.98 17.92 -33.22
C VAL A 342 -13.73 19.24 -33.90
N LEU A 343 -12.98 20.13 -33.26
CA LEU A 343 -12.85 21.53 -33.68
C LEU A 343 -11.39 21.87 -34.01
N ASP A 344 -11.23 22.83 -34.94
CA ASP A 344 -9.93 23.43 -35.26
C ASP A 344 -9.52 24.51 -34.21
N GLU A 345 -8.38 25.15 -34.41
CA GLU A 345 -7.89 26.26 -33.57
C GLU A 345 -8.84 27.46 -33.51
N GLN A 346 -9.66 27.65 -34.53
CA GLN A 346 -10.68 28.73 -34.63
C GLN A 346 -12.03 28.26 -34.06
N ARG A 347 -12.08 27.06 -33.42
CA ARG A 347 -13.28 26.45 -32.88
C ARG A 347 -14.38 26.14 -33.91
N LYS A 348 -14.00 25.88 -35.17
CA LYS A 348 -14.94 25.43 -36.22
C LYS A 348 -14.88 23.91 -36.35
N PRO A 349 -16.02 23.23 -36.57
CA PRO A 349 -16.04 21.83 -36.83
C PRO A 349 -15.16 21.42 -38.02
N VAL A 350 -14.33 20.39 -37.84
CA VAL A 350 -13.53 19.85 -38.91
C VAL A 350 -14.27 18.74 -39.68
N ALA A 351 -13.87 18.47 -40.90
CA ALA A 351 -14.46 17.37 -41.69
C ALA A 351 -14.09 16.01 -41.08
N ALA A 352 -14.91 14.98 -41.37
CA ALA A 352 -14.60 13.60 -40.98
C ALA A 352 -13.23 13.16 -41.51
N GLY A 353 -12.44 12.51 -40.66
CA GLY A 353 -11.08 12.09 -40.98
C GLY A 353 -10.00 13.15 -40.72
N VAL A 354 -10.35 14.39 -40.46
CA VAL A 354 -9.40 15.47 -40.14
C VAL A 354 -9.16 15.54 -38.64
N PRO A 355 -7.91 15.62 -38.18
CA PRO A 355 -7.57 15.82 -36.78
C PRO A 355 -8.06 17.17 -36.24
N GLY A 356 -8.51 17.19 -34.96
CA GLY A 356 -8.89 18.40 -34.23
C GLY A 356 -8.96 18.14 -32.75
N GLU A 357 -9.21 19.20 -31.97
CA GLU A 357 -9.40 19.09 -30.52
C GLU A 357 -10.83 18.64 -30.20
N LEU A 358 -10.95 17.71 -29.24
CA LEU A 358 -12.24 17.20 -28.79
C LEU A 358 -12.89 18.16 -27.80
N TYR A 359 -14.17 18.47 -28.03
CA TYR A 359 -15.04 19.19 -27.09
C TYR A 359 -16.25 18.35 -26.76
N ILE A 360 -16.67 18.40 -25.48
CA ILE A 360 -17.74 17.54 -24.95
C ILE A 360 -18.86 18.41 -24.40
N SER A 361 -20.12 18.17 -24.80
CA SER A 361 -21.32 18.86 -24.33
C SER A 361 -22.40 17.85 -23.93
N GLY A 362 -23.19 18.20 -22.94
CA GLY A 362 -24.31 17.38 -22.45
C GLY A 362 -24.50 17.45 -20.93
N PRO A 363 -25.45 16.68 -20.38
CA PRO A 363 -25.75 16.68 -18.95
C PRO A 363 -24.57 16.31 -18.05
N GLY A 364 -23.60 15.53 -18.58
CA GLY A 364 -22.41 15.08 -17.86
C GLY A 364 -21.32 16.15 -17.68
N VAL A 365 -21.42 17.31 -18.32
CA VAL A 365 -20.44 18.40 -18.16
C VAL A 365 -20.48 18.92 -16.73
N ALA A 366 -19.33 18.90 -16.05
CA ALA A 366 -19.18 19.30 -14.65
C ALA A 366 -19.56 20.77 -14.41
N ARG A 367 -19.85 21.11 -13.16
CA ARG A 367 -20.09 22.51 -12.76
C ARG A 367 -18.87 23.40 -13.00
N GLY A 368 -17.68 22.87 -12.79
CA GLY A 368 -16.41 23.54 -12.93
C GLY A 368 -15.38 23.03 -11.91
N TYR A 369 -14.36 23.86 -11.66
CA TYR A 369 -13.34 23.59 -10.68
C TYR A 369 -13.60 24.35 -9.38
N LEU A 370 -13.51 23.67 -8.25
CA LEU A 370 -13.78 24.21 -6.92
C LEU A 370 -12.84 25.40 -6.62
N GLY A 371 -13.42 26.57 -6.29
CA GLY A 371 -12.65 27.77 -5.95
C GLY A 371 -11.78 28.34 -7.08
N ARG A 372 -12.03 27.93 -8.35
CA ARG A 372 -11.20 28.34 -9.50
C ARG A 372 -12.07 28.88 -10.66
N PRO A 373 -12.70 30.06 -10.52
CA PRO A 373 -13.63 30.60 -11.51
C PRO A 373 -12.97 30.92 -12.86
N GLU A 374 -11.77 31.44 -12.88
CA GLU A 374 -11.02 31.77 -14.10
C GLU A 374 -10.70 30.51 -14.91
N MET A 375 -10.14 29.48 -14.28
CA MET A 375 -9.87 28.19 -14.93
C MET A 375 -11.18 27.54 -15.40
N THR A 376 -12.25 27.66 -14.63
CA THR A 376 -13.56 27.14 -15.02
C THR A 376 -14.04 27.83 -16.31
N ALA A 377 -13.94 29.16 -16.41
CA ALA A 377 -14.32 29.89 -17.61
C ALA A 377 -13.45 29.57 -18.84
N GLU A 378 -12.17 29.23 -18.61
CA GLU A 378 -11.26 28.80 -19.69
C GLU A 378 -11.65 27.44 -20.31
N LYS A 379 -12.02 26.50 -19.44
CA LYS A 379 -12.24 25.09 -19.83
C LYS A 379 -13.69 24.74 -20.10
N PHE A 380 -14.64 25.38 -19.44
CA PHE A 380 -16.08 25.17 -19.60
C PHE A 380 -16.70 26.36 -20.29
N ILE A 381 -16.69 26.34 -21.62
CA ILE A 381 -17.10 27.44 -22.48
C ILE A 381 -18.53 27.24 -22.98
N ASP A 382 -19.16 28.28 -23.56
CA ASP A 382 -20.48 28.17 -24.17
C ASP A 382 -20.48 27.19 -25.34
N ASP A 383 -21.56 26.43 -25.49
CA ASP A 383 -21.79 25.52 -26.62
C ASP A 383 -22.63 26.21 -27.72
N PRO A 384 -21.99 26.77 -28.76
CA PRO A 384 -22.70 27.46 -29.82
C PRO A 384 -23.47 26.52 -30.79
N PHE A 385 -23.22 25.22 -30.68
CA PHE A 385 -23.78 24.22 -31.57
C PHE A 385 -25.05 23.54 -31.01
N SER A 386 -25.33 23.69 -29.71
CA SER A 386 -26.43 22.98 -29.04
C SER A 386 -27.82 23.54 -29.39
N GLY A 387 -27.90 24.84 -29.74
CA GLY A 387 -29.15 25.57 -29.89
C GLY A 387 -29.90 25.82 -28.56
N ALA A 388 -29.38 25.37 -27.41
CA ALA A 388 -29.95 25.56 -26.09
C ALA A 388 -29.22 26.68 -25.33
N GLN A 389 -29.97 27.68 -24.83
CA GLN A 389 -29.39 28.78 -24.08
C GLN A 389 -28.72 28.27 -22.78
N GLY A 390 -27.50 28.74 -22.48
CA GLY A 390 -26.74 28.36 -21.30
C GLY A 390 -26.11 26.94 -21.36
N SER A 391 -26.17 26.29 -22.53
CA SER A 391 -25.46 25.04 -22.75
C SER A 391 -23.97 25.28 -22.75
N ARG A 392 -23.21 24.43 -22.07
CA ARG A 392 -21.76 24.50 -21.99
C ARG A 392 -21.10 23.27 -22.62
N MET A 393 -19.86 23.47 -23.07
CA MET A 393 -18.99 22.37 -23.51
C MET A 393 -17.65 22.45 -22.81
N TYR A 394 -17.08 21.27 -22.52
CA TYR A 394 -15.77 21.14 -21.91
C TYR A 394 -14.70 20.99 -23.00
N LYS A 395 -13.67 21.82 -22.90
CA LYS A 395 -12.48 21.78 -23.76
C LYS A 395 -11.49 20.75 -23.18
N THR A 396 -11.30 19.60 -23.86
CA THR A 396 -10.55 18.48 -23.31
C THR A 396 -9.03 18.63 -23.38
N GLY A 397 -8.51 19.29 -24.41
CA GLY A 397 -7.09 19.27 -24.77
C GLY A 397 -6.66 17.97 -25.49
N ASP A 398 -7.59 17.06 -25.77
CA ASP A 398 -7.32 15.80 -26.46
C ASP A 398 -7.46 15.99 -27.99
N LEU A 399 -6.45 15.55 -28.72
CA LEU A 399 -6.45 15.51 -30.19
C LEU A 399 -7.05 14.19 -30.66
N VAL A 400 -8.05 14.31 -31.52
CA VAL A 400 -8.80 13.14 -32.01
C VAL A 400 -9.07 13.29 -33.52
N ARG A 401 -9.53 12.17 -34.09
CA ARG A 401 -10.07 12.13 -35.43
C ARG A 401 -11.40 11.39 -35.39
N MET A 402 -12.46 12.03 -35.93
CA MET A 402 -13.76 11.39 -36.04
C MET A 402 -13.94 10.82 -37.44
N PHE A 403 -14.31 9.58 -37.58
CA PHE A 403 -14.60 8.90 -38.85
C PHE A 403 -16.05 9.13 -39.27
N VAL A 404 -16.36 8.82 -40.55
CA VAL A 404 -17.70 8.98 -41.16
C VAL A 404 -18.76 8.17 -40.40
N ASP A 405 -18.41 7.03 -39.85
CA ASP A 405 -19.26 6.17 -39.07
C ASP A 405 -19.50 6.67 -37.64
N GLY A 406 -18.87 7.78 -37.23
CA GLY A 406 -18.97 8.39 -35.92
C GLY A 406 -18.01 7.81 -34.87
N ASN A 407 -17.18 6.82 -35.20
CA ASN A 407 -16.12 6.37 -34.35
C ASN A 407 -15.04 7.45 -34.21
N ILE A 408 -14.44 7.53 -33.02
CA ILE A 408 -13.38 8.48 -32.71
C ILE A 408 -12.10 7.74 -32.41
N GLU A 409 -11.02 8.14 -33.06
CA GLU A 409 -9.67 7.71 -32.78
C GLU A 409 -8.94 8.74 -31.92
N PHE A 410 -8.32 8.30 -30.84
CA PHE A 410 -7.48 9.14 -30.01
C PHE A 410 -6.06 9.24 -30.61
N LEU A 411 -5.61 10.45 -30.87
CA LEU A 411 -4.31 10.73 -31.52
C LEU A 411 -3.24 11.17 -30.51
N GLY A 412 -3.66 11.75 -29.37
CA GLY A 412 -2.75 12.28 -28.37
C GLY A 412 -3.31 13.48 -27.65
N ARG A 413 -2.44 14.30 -27.08
CA ARG A 413 -2.82 15.54 -26.39
C ARG A 413 -2.16 16.76 -27.02
N ALA A 414 -2.87 17.87 -26.96
CA ALA A 414 -2.35 19.17 -27.37
C ALA A 414 -1.40 19.78 -26.32
N ASP A 415 -1.48 19.32 -25.08
CA ASP A 415 -0.66 19.74 -23.92
C ASP A 415 0.32 18.63 -23.48
N PHE A 416 1.05 18.87 -22.38
CA PHE A 416 2.03 17.94 -21.82
C PHE A 416 1.43 16.98 -20.78
N GLN A 417 0.12 16.97 -20.60
CA GLN A 417 -0.55 16.05 -19.70
C GLN A 417 -0.41 14.61 -20.21
N VAL A 418 -0.14 13.69 -19.30
CA VAL A 418 0.01 12.27 -19.64
C VAL A 418 -0.89 11.41 -18.78
N LYS A 419 -1.17 10.20 -19.23
CA LYS A 419 -1.76 9.16 -18.40
C LYS A 419 -0.69 8.12 -18.08
N ILE A 420 -0.50 7.81 -16.80
CA ILE A 420 0.48 6.85 -16.28
C ILE A 420 -0.30 5.80 -15.50
N ARG A 421 -0.37 4.59 -16.00
CA ARG A 421 -1.11 3.48 -15.38
C ARG A 421 -2.58 3.81 -15.11
N GLY A 422 -3.21 4.55 -16.01
CA GLY A 422 -4.58 5.05 -15.86
C GLY A 422 -4.71 6.36 -15.10
N PHE A 423 -3.69 6.80 -14.38
CA PHE A 423 -3.69 8.05 -13.61
C PHE A 423 -3.40 9.23 -14.51
N ARG A 424 -4.22 10.27 -14.42
CA ARG A 424 -3.97 11.56 -15.07
C ARG A 424 -2.87 12.30 -14.34
N VAL A 425 -1.78 12.60 -15.02
CA VAL A 425 -0.59 13.25 -14.46
C VAL A 425 -0.26 14.52 -15.24
N GLU A 426 -0.22 15.61 -14.52
CA GLU A 426 0.33 16.88 -15.01
C GLU A 426 1.83 16.90 -14.72
N LEU A 427 2.65 16.87 -15.75
CA LEU A 427 4.11 16.88 -15.59
C LEU A 427 4.59 18.13 -14.84
N GLY A 428 3.92 19.26 -15.05
CA GLY A 428 4.21 20.52 -14.34
C GLY A 428 3.98 20.45 -12.82
N GLU A 429 3.10 19.56 -12.31
CA GLU A 429 2.93 19.35 -10.87
C GLU A 429 4.19 18.73 -10.27
N ILE A 430 4.78 17.76 -10.96
CA ILE A 430 6.02 17.10 -10.52
C ILE A 430 7.20 18.08 -10.59
N GLU A 431 7.29 18.85 -11.72
CA GLU A 431 8.32 19.85 -11.92
C GLU A 431 8.30 20.91 -10.80
N ALA A 432 7.11 21.45 -10.48
CA ALA A 432 6.92 22.44 -9.44
C ALA A 432 7.28 21.92 -8.03
N VAL A 433 7.14 20.63 -7.77
CA VAL A 433 7.57 20.02 -6.50
C VAL A 433 9.07 19.81 -6.50
N LEU A 434 9.68 19.32 -7.61
CA LEU A 434 11.12 19.15 -7.72
C LEU A 434 11.89 20.47 -7.52
N GLU A 435 11.39 21.58 -8.08
CA GLU A 435 12.00 22.89 -7.97
C GLU A 435 11.96 23.49 -6.55
N LYS A 436 11.18 22.93 -5.63
CA LYS A 436 11.24 23.30 -4.21
C LYS A 436 12.41 22.65 -3.47
N HIS A 437 13.03 21.63 -4.05
CA HIS A 437 14.17 20.99 -3.42
C HIS A 437 15.41 21.88 -3.47
N PRO A 438 16.12 22.13 -2.34
CA PRO A 438 17.24 23.10 -2.30
C PRO A 438 18.39 22.79 -3.27
N GLY A 439 18.56 21.52 -3.63
CA GLY A 439 19.56 21.06 -4.59
C GLY A 439 19.15 21.14 -6.05
N VAL A 440 17.97 21.65 -6.38
CA VAL A 440 17.42 21.73 -7.75
C VAL A 440 17.28 23.19 -8.19
N ALA A 441 17.95 23.54 -9.28
CA ALA A 441 17.83 24.87 -9.89
C ALA A 441 16.72 24.92 -10.93
N GLN A 442 16.53 23.84 -11.68
CA GLN A 442 15.48 23.69 -12.69
C GLN A 442 15.16 22.21 -12.88
N ALA A 443 13.88 21.90 -13.10
CA ALA A 443 13.44 20.54 -13.40
C ALA A 443 12.48 20.50 -14.59
N VAL A 444 12.58 19.45 -15.37
CA VAL A 444 11.64 19.11 -16.45
C VAL A 444 11.33 17.62 -16.37
N VAL A 445 10.06 17.24 -16.51
CA VAL A 445 9.63 15.84 -16.47
C VAL A 445 9.06 15.45 -17.82
N VAL A 446 9.43 14.27 -18.31
CA VAL A 446 8.95 13.73 -19.59
C VAL A 446 8.49 12.28 -19.38
N ALA A 447 7.42 11.90 -20.07
CA ALA A 447 6.98 10.50 -20.13
C ALA A 447 7.54 9.83 -21.38
N HIS A 448 8.27 8.74 -21.20
CA HIS A 448 8.80 7.92 -22.28
C HIS A 448 7.96 6.65 -22.46
N GLU A 449 7.71 6.28 -23.72
CA GLU A 449 7.11 4.98 -24.05
C GLU A 449 8.14 3.86 -23.80
N THR A 450 7.72 2.82 -23.12
CA THR A 450 8.49 1.60 -22.88
C THR A 450 7.62 0.38 -23.19
N ASP A 451 8.22 -0.80 -23.28
CA ASP A 451 7.47 -2.06 -23.52
C ASP A 451 6.43 -2.36 -22.41
N GLY A 452 6.62 -1.78 -21.21
CA GLY A 452 5.69 -1.88 -20.08
C GLY A 452 4.71 -0.70 -19.92
N GLY A 453 4.59 0.18 -20.94
CA GLY A 453 3.78 1.39 -20.90
C GLY A 453 4.60 2.67 -20.69
N LYS A 454 3.94 3.78 -20.34
CA LYS A 454 4.61 5.07 -20.12
C LYS A 454 5.36 5.11 -18.79
N ARG A 455 6.58 5.69 -18.83
CA ARG A 455 7.46 5.86 -17.68
C ARG A 455 7.92 7.31 -17.58
N LEU A 456 7.89 7.86 -16.36
CA LEU A 456 8.35 9.22 -16.08
C LEU A 456 9.86 9.28 -15.90
N ALA A 457 10.50 10.29 -16.49
CA ALA A 457 11.89 10.65 -16.26
C ALA A 457 12.00 12.13 -15.88
N GLY A 458 12.71 12.42 -14.79
CA GLY A 458 13.02 13.77 -14.34
C GLY A 458 14.38 14.24 -14.85
N TYR A 459 14.43 15.37 -15.54
CA TYR A 459 15.64 16.04 -15.98
C TYR A 459 15.91 17.22 -15.06
N VAL A 460 17.08 17.24 -14.43
CA VAL A 460 17.38 18.17 -13.35
C VAL A 460 18.68 18.91 -13.62
N ILE A 461 18.62 20.24 -13.51
CA ILE A 461 19.82 21.06 -13.32
C ILE A 461 20.03 21.22 -11.81
N ALA A 462 21.19 20.78 -11.34
CA ALA A 462 21.52 20.90 -9.91
C ALA A 462 21.83 22.36 -9.54
N ALA A 463 21.46 22.75 -8.33
CA ALA A 463 21.93 23.99 -7.69
C ALA A 463 23.39 23.82 -7.21
N GLN A 464 23.81 24.52 -6.18
CA GLN A 464 25.19 24.44 -5.67
C GLN A 464 25.58 23.04 -5.18
N ALA A 465 24.66 22.30 -4.53
CA ALA A 465 24.87 20.93 -4.09
C ALA A 465 24.02 19.98 -4.96
N LYS A 466 24.68 19.09 -5.70
CA LYS A 466 23.99 18.13 -6.55
C LYS A 466 23.32 17.05 -5.70
N PRO A 467 21.98 16.95 -5.71
CA PRO A 467 21.25 15.91 -4.99
C PRO A 467 21.43 14.55 -5.70
N THR A 468 21.23 13.49 -4.96
CA THR A 468 21.14 12.14 -5.52
C THR A 468 19.73 11.88 -6.07
N ALA A 469 19.61 10.92 -6.98
CA ALA A 469 18.30 10.46 -7.48
C ALA A 469 17.40 9.92 -6.34
N LEU A 470 18.01 9.28 -5.33
CA LEU A 470 17.33 8.77 -4.15
C LEU A 470 16.74 9.88 -3.27
N GLU A 471 17.53 10.94 -3.02
CA GLU A 471 17.04 12.11 -2.27
C GLU A 471 15.87 12.80 -2.97
N LEU A 472 15.94 12.97 -4.30
CA LEU A 472 14.85 13.54 -5.08
C LEU A 472 13.61 12.64 -5.07
N SER A 473 13.78 11.32 -5.22
CA SER A 473 12.68 10.37 -5.15
C SER A 473 12.01 10.38 -3.78
N LYS A 474 12.78 10.41 -2.69
CA LYS A 474 12.26 10.49 -1.33
C LYS A 474 11.50 11.80 -1.10
N PHE A 475 12.06 12.92 -1.51
CA PHE A 475 11.43 14.24 -1.39
C PHE A 475 10.09 14.32 -2.13
N LEU A 476 10.01 13.72 -3.34
CA LEU A 476 8.76 13.65 -4.09
C LEU A 476 7.73 12.74 -3.42
N LYS A 477 8.12 11.58 -2.89
CA LYS A 477 7.22 10.63 -2.20
C LYS A 477 6.58 11.23 -0.93
N GLU A 478 7.19 12.23 -0.32
CA GLU A 478 6.62 12.95 0.82
C GLU A 478 5.46 13.88 0.40
N GLN A 479 5.39 14.30 -0.87
CA GLN A 479 4.44 15.31 -1.36
C GLN A 479 3.50 14.81 -2.46
N LEU A 480 3.93 13.81 -3.24
CA LEU A 480 3.19 13.29 -4.40
C LEU A 480 2.90 11.80 -4.27
N PRO A 481 1.76 11.34 -4.83
CA PRO A 481 1.48 9.91 -4.96
C PRO A 481 2.58 9.17 -5.72
N GLU A 482 2.78 7.91 -5.42
CA GLU A 482 3.86 7.08 -5.99
C GLU A 482 3.87 7.05 -7.53
N TYR A 483 2.69 7.05 -8.17
CA TYR A 483 2.58 7.03 -9.64
C TYR A 483 3.07 8.33 -10.32
N MET A 484 3.26 9.41 -9.56
CA MET A 484 3.81 10.68 -10.05
C MET A 484 5.32 10.81 -9.84
N VAL A 485 5.96 9.88 -9.15
CA VAL A 485 7.40 9.93 -8.89
C VAL A 485 8.16 9.39 -10.10
N PRO A 486 9.06 10.18 -10.73
CA PRO A 486 9.89 9.72 -11.82
C PRO A 486 10.74 8.51 -11.40
N ALA A 487 10.81 7.51 -12.28
CA ALA A 487 11.61 6.32 -12.07
C ALA A 487 13.09 6.54 -12.40
N ASP A 488 13.39 7.57 -13.20
CA ASP A 488 14.73 7.91 -13.63
C ASP A 488 14.96 9.41 -13.46
N PHE A 489 16.16 9.79 -13.00
CA PHE A 489 16.61 11.17 -12.90
C PHE A 489 17.88 11.35 -13.74
N VAL A 490 17.83 12.29 -14.67
CA VAL A 490 18.96 12.65 -15.55
C VAL A 490 19.43 14.05 -15.18
N PHE A 491 20.68 14.16 -14.75
CA PHE A 491 21.29 15.44 -14.42
C PHE A 491 21.94 16.06 -15.64
N LEU A 492 21.54 17.29 -15.95
CA LEU A 492 22.03 18.08 -17.08
C LEU A 492 22.77 19.32 -16.58
N GLU A 493 23.76 19.77 -17.37
CA GLU A 493 24.41 21.07 -17.12
C GLU A 493 23.54 22.21 -17.62
N THR A 494 22.84 22.02 -18.74
CA THR A 494 21.91 23.00 -19.33
C THR A 494 20.71 22.29 -19.94
N MET A 495 19.52 22.91 -19.87
CA MET A 495 18.34 22.44 -20.60
C MET A 495 18.44 22.80 -22.07
N PRO A 496 18.15 21.89 -22.99
CA PRO A 496 18.02 22.21 -24.41
C PRO A 496 16.84 23.17 -24.62
N LEU A 497 17.07 24.23 -25.41
CA LEU A 497 16.04 25.22 -25.68
C LEU A 497 15.65 25.25 -27.15
N THR A 498 14.40 25.50 -27.42
CA THR A 498 13.91 25.84 -28.76
C THR A 498 14.42 27.23 -29.19
N PRO A 499 14.37 27.60 -30.50
CA PRO A 499 14.74 28.95 -30.95
C PRO A 499 14.00 30.08 -30.24
N ASN A 500 12.83 29.81 -29.65
CA ASN A 500 12.02 30.77 -28.91
C ASN A 500 12.32 30.78 -27.42
N GLY A 501 13.40 30.14 -26.94
CA GLY A 501 13.84 30.12 -25.56
C GLY A 501 13.02 29.21 -24.61
N LYS A 502 12.12 28.39 -25.13
CA LYS A 502 11.39 27.38 -24.35
C LYS A 502 12.17 26.07 -24.31
N VAL A 503 12.01 25.28 -23.22
CA VAL A 503 12.64 23.96 -23.15
C VAL A 503 12.20 23.06 -24.31
N ASP A 504 13.16 22.53 -25.04
CA ASP A 504 12.92 21.53 -26.09
C ASP A 504 12.90 20.12 -25.47
N ARG A 505 11.71 19.67 -25.08
CA ARG A 505 11.52 18.35 -24.47
C ARG A 505 11.85 17.19 -25.43
N ARG A 506 11.87 17.42 -26.77
CA ARG A 506 12.22 16.41 -27.78
C ARG A 506 13.72 16.21 -27.89
N ALA A 507 14.50 17.25 -27.60
CA ALA A 507 15.94 17.23 -27.60
C ALA A 507 16.55 16.68 -26.31
N LEU A 508 15.73 16.39 -25.27
CA LEU A 508 16.20 15.79 -24.03
C LEU A 508 16.72 14.36 -24.30
N PRO A 509 17.90 13.99 -23.76
CA PRO A 509 18.45 12.65 -23.95
C PRO A 509 17.51 11.61 -23.33
N ARG A 510 17.38 10.47 -24.01
CA ARG A 510 16.68 9.35 -23.34
C ARG A 510 17.42 8.94 -22.07
N PRO A 511 16.72 8.58 -20.98
CA PRO A 511 17.39 8.00 -19.84
C PRO A 511 18.12 6.75 -20.34
N GLU A 512 19.41 6.87 -20.55
CA GLU A 512 20.23 5.72 -20.91
C GLU A 512 20.23 4.77 -19.70
N SER A 513 20.11 3.47 -19.99
CA SER A 513 20.58 2.48 -19.04
C SER A 513 22.09 2.75 -18.88
N ARG A 514 22.44 3.60 -17.90
CA ARG A 514 23.87 3.80 -17.55
C ARG A 514 24.49 2.44 -17.41
N ASP A 515 25.74 2.31 -17.88
CA ASP A 515 26.60 1.16 -17.55
C ASP A 515 26.65 1.00 -16.03
N LEU A 516 25.65 0.29 -15.51
CA LEU A 516 25.46 0.04 -14.07
C LEU A 516 26.59 -0.85 -13.54
N GLU A 517 27.35 -1.51 -14.45
CA GLU A 517 28.55 -2.30 -14.15
C GLU A 517 29.74 -1.46 -13.65
N GLN A 518 29.75 -0.13 -13.89
CA GLN A 518 30.82 0.77 -13.42
C GLN A 518 30.52 1.43 -12.07
N ARG A 519 29.43 1.02 -11.38
CA ARG A 519 29.19 1.50 -10.03
C ARG A 519 30.11 0.79 -9.03
N GLU A 520 30.77 1.55 -8.15
CA GLU A 520 31.63 1.02 -7.09
C GLU A 520 30.92 0.05 -6.13
N ASP A 521 29.58 0.14 -6.04
CA ASP A 521 28.72 -0.66 -5.18
C ASP A 521 28.01 -1.82 -5.89
N PHE A 522 28.34 -2.07 -7.20
CA PHE A 522 27.74 -3.16 -7.95
C PHE A 522 28.22 -4.53 -7.46
N VAL A 523 27.27 -5.36 -7.04
CA VAL A 523 27.53 -6.74 -6.64
C VAL A 523 26.81 -7.68 -7.61
N ALA A 524 27.59 -8.45 -8.37
CA ALA A 524 27.06 -9.47 -9.27
C ALA A 524 26.42 -10.65 -8.51
N PRO A 525 25.50 -11.40 -9.13
CA PRO A 525 24.90 -12.57 -8.49
C PRO A 525 25.96 -13.63 -8.17
N ARG A 526 25.94 -14.15 -6.96
CA ARG A 526 26.95 -15.05 -6.37
C ARG A 526 26.56 -16.53 -6.44
N ASN A 527 25.29 -16.81 -6.77
CA ASN A 527 24.76 -18.17 -6.83
C ASN A 527 23.55 -18.23 -7.80
N GLU A 528 23.07 -19.46 -8.06
CA GLU A 528 21.98 -19.73 -9.01
C GLU A 528 20.66 -19.07 -8.61
N PHE A 529 20.34 -18.98 -7.31
CA PHE A 529 19.14 -18.31 -6.81
C PHE A 529 19.19 -16.82 -7.10
N GLU A 530 20.32 -16.17 -6.80
CA GLU A 530 20.52 -14.76 -7.10
C GLU A 530 20.51 -14.49 -8.62
N SER A 531 21.15 -15.34 -9.40
CA SER A 531 21.15 -15.24 -10.87
C SER A 531 19.75 -15.36 -11.47
N THR A 532 18.93 -16.25 -10.94
CA THR A 532 17.55 -16.42 -11.35
C THR A 532 16.70 -15.21 -10.93
N MET A 533 16.91 -14.72 -9.70
CA MET A 533 16.21 -13.53 -9.19
C MET A 533 16.59 -12.27 -9.98
N VAL A 534 17.87 -12.08 -10.33
CA VAL A 534 18.34 -10.99 -11.20
C VAL A 534 17.62 -11.04 -12.55
N ARG A 535 17.52 -12.19 -13.18
CA ARG A 535 16.77 -12.37 -14.45
C ARG A 535 15.29 -11.95 -14.30
N PHE A 536 14.64 -12.33 -13.20
CA PHE A 536 13.25 -11.96 -12.94
C PHE A 536 13.10 -10.46 -12.76
N TRP A 537 13.99 -9.84 -11.99
CA TRP A 537 14.00 -8.39 -11.80
C TRP A 537 14.25 -7.64 -13.12
N GLU A 538 15.24 -8.07 -13.91
CA GLU A 538 15.53 -7.50 -15.22
C GLU A 538 14.32 -7.60 -16.16
N GLN A 539 13.64 -8.75 -16.16
CA GLN A 539 12.43 -8.96 -16.97
C GLN A 539 11.25 -8.11 -16.49
N VAL A 540 11.10 -7.90 -15.17
CA VAL A 540 9.99 -7.14 -14.59
C VAL A 540 10.22 -5.65 -14.67
N LEU A 541 11.46 -5.20 -14.45
CA LEU A 541 11.82 -3.78 -14.40
C LEU A 541 12.29 -3.21 -15.74
N GLY A 542 12.65 -4.07 -16.69
CA GLY A 542 13.18 -3.65 -17.99
C GLY A 542 14.54 -2.94 -17.90
N LYS A 543 15.34 -3.19 -16.84
CA LYS A 543 16.66 -2.61 -16.58
C LYS A 543 17.72 -3.68 -16.54
N ARG A 544 18.91 -3.38 -17.05
CA ARG A 544 20.11 -4.23 -17.05
C ARG A 544 21.37 -3.37 -16.96
N PRO A 545 22.43 -3.83 -16.25
CA PRO A 545 22.43 -4.93 -15.29
C PRO A 545 21.84 -4.51 -13.94
N ILE A 546 21.43 -5.46 -13.11
CA ILE A 546 20.91 -5.24 -11.76
C ILE A 546 21.85 -5.86 -10.75
N SER A 547 22.27 -5.06 -9.74
CA SER A 547 23.05 -5.53 -8.61
C SER A 547 22.17 -6.30 -7.61
N VAL A 548 22.69 -7.32 -6.95
CA VAL A 548 21.94 -8.05 -5.92
C VAL A 548 21.58 -7.19 -4.69
N ARG A 549 22.22 -6.03 -4.55
CA ARG A 549 21.97 -5.03 -3.50
C ARG A 549 21.05 -3.88 -3.93
N ASP A 550 20.69 -3.81 -5.20
CA ASP A 550 19.76 -2.80 -5.67
C ASP A 550 18.38 -2.99 -5.02
N ASN A 551 17.74 -1.88 -4.64
CA ASN A 551 16.40 -1.87 -4.09
C ASN A 551 15.37 -1.89 -5.22
N PHE A 552 14.41 -2.82 -5.16
CA PHE A 552 13.36 -3.00 -6.18
C PHE A 552 12.59 -1.71 -6.47
N PHE A 553 12.20 -1.00 -5.41
CA PHE A 553 11.39 0.21 -5.53
C PHE A 553 12.22 1.40 -6.02
N GLU A 554 13.51 1.47 -5.68
CA GLU A 554 14.44 2.49 -6.18
C GLU A 554 14.77 2.31 -7.66
N LEU A 555 14.76 1.07 -8.14
CA LEU A 555 14.87 0.77 -9.56
C LEU A 555 13.58 1.08 -10.36
N GLY A 556 12.53 1.60 -9.71
CA GLY A 556 11.25 1.93 -10.32
C GLY A 556 10.25 0.78 -10.27
N GLY A 557 10.48 -0.22 -9.44
CA GLY A 557 9.52 -1.26 -9.13
C GLY A 557 8.29 -0.67 -8.45
N HIS A 558 7.11 -1.12 -8.84
CA HIS A 558 5.82 -0.67 -8.34
C HIS A 558 4.93 -1.88 -8.00
N SER A 559 3.79 -1.65 -7.38
CA SER A 559 2.92 -2.72 -6.87
C SER A 559 2.56 -3.78 -7.91
N LEU A 560 2.30 -3.38 -9.16
CA LEU A 560 2.00 -4.34 -10.25
C LEU A 560 3.24 -5.14 -10.66
N ALA A 561 4.40 -4.48 -10.80
CA ALA A 561 5.68 -5.13 -11.07
C ALA A 561 6.08 -6.08 -9.93
N ALA A 562 5.85 -5.68 -8.69
CA ALA A 562 6.08 -6.49 -7.50
C ALA A 562 5.17 -7.73 -7.46
N ALA A 563 3.87 -7.58 -7.76
CA ALA A 563 2.96 -8.70 -7.85
C ALA A 563 3.41 -9.72 -8.92
N ARG A 564 3.87 -9.22 -10.07
CA ARG A 564 4.44 -10.06 -11.14
C ARG A 564 5.69 -10.79 -10.68
N LEU A 565 6.62 -10.09 -10.04
CA LEU A 565 7.83 -10.69 -9.49
C LEU A 565 7.50 -11.80 -8.50
N MET A 566 6.56 -11.55 -7.59
CA MET A 566 6.11 -12.57 -6.61
C MET A 566 5.47 -13.79 -7.29
N GLY A 567 4.71 -13.58 -8.37
CA GLY A 567 4.16 -14.66 -9.19
C GLY A 567 5.25 -15.53 -9.82
N MET A 568 6.30 -14.91 -10.39
CA MET A 568 7.45 -15.60 -11.00
C MET A 568 8.25 -16.38 -9.94
N VAL A 569 8.51 -15.75 -8.79
CA VAL A 569 9.19 -16.38 -7.64
C VAL A 569 8.39 -17.58 -7.13
N GLY A 570 7.06 -17.43 -7.01
CA GLY A 570 6.16 -18.50 -6.60
C GLY A 570 6.19 -19.69 -7.53
N LYS A 571 6.23 -19.47 -8.83
CA LYS A 571 6.26 -20.51 -9.86
C LYS A 571 7.60 -21.23 -9.90
N GLU A 572 8.71 -20.51 -9.86
CA GLU A 572 10.06 -21.07 -9.96
C GLU A 572 10.50 -21.80 -8.69
N PHE A 573 10.28 -21.17 -7.54
CA PHE A 573 10.76 -21.69 -6.27
C PHE A 573 9.68 -22.43 -5.45
N GLY A 574 8.47 -22.57 -5.99
CA GLY A 574 7.35 -23.25 -5.32
C GLY A 574 6.83 -22.50 -4.08
N LYS A 575 7.07 -21.18 -3.97
CA LYS A 575 6.84 -20.40 -2.76
C LYS A 575 5.89 -19.23 -2.98
N LYS A 576 4.88 -19.14 -2.14
CA LYS A 576 3.94 -18.04 -2.12
C LYS A 576 4.48 -16.91 -1.22
N LEU A 577 5.22 -15.97 -1.82
CA LEU A 577 5.61 -14.73 -1.18
C LEU A 577 4.49 -13.69 -1.34
N LEU A 578 4.36 -12.84 -0.33
CA LEU A 578 3.41 -11.73 -0.32
C LEU A 578 4.11 -10.42 -0.75
N LEU A 579 3.35 -9.45 -1.21
CA LEU A 579 3.89 -8.11 -1.51
C LEU A 579 4.57 -7.48 -0.29
N THR A 580 4.07 -7.76 0.92
CA THR A 580 4.66 -7.34 2.19
C THR A 580 6.06 -7.91 2.42
N ASP A 581 6.35 -9.09 1.86
CA ASP A 581 7.68 -9.71 1.98
C ASP A 581 8.71 -8.95 1.14
N LEU A 582 8.32 -8.49 -0.05
CA LEU A 582 9.17 -7.64 -0.89
C LEU A 582 9.40 -6.25 -0.27
N LEU A 583 8.39 -5.69 0.42
CA LEU A 583 8.56 -4.44 1.17
C LEU A 583 9.54 -4.57 2.34
N GLN A 584 9.61 -5.77 2.96
CA GLN A 584 10.53 -6.07 4.05
C GLN A 584 11.93 -6.52 3.57
N ALA A 585 12.00 -7.08 2.37
CA ALA A 585 13.21 -7.58 1.72
C ALA A 585 13.33 -7.00 0.29
N PRO A 586 13.54 -5.68 0.16
CA PRO A 586 13.43 -5.00 -1.11
C PRO A 586 14.64 -5.17 -2.04
N THR A 587 15.66 -5.93 -1.66
CA THR A 587 16.82 -6.27 -2.50
C THR A 587 16.80 -7.74 -2.91
N ILE A 588 17.53 -8.07 -3.98
CA ILE A 588 17.65 -9.47 -4.44
C ILE A 588 18.31 -10.34 -3.36
N GLU A 589 19.37 -9.84 -2.73
CA GLU A 589 20.07 -10.53 -1.65
C GLU A 589 19.13 -10.90 -0.49
N GLU A 590 18.29 -9.97 -0.08
CA GLU A 590 17.30 -10.13 0.98
C GLU A 590 16.15 -11.07 0.57
N LEU A 591 15.62 -10.87 -0.64
CA LEU A 591 14.52 -11.69 -1.15
C LEU A 591 14.94 -13.14 -1.36
N VAL A 592 16.15 -13.38 -1.86
CA VAL A 592 16.73 -14.72 -1.98
C VAL A 592 16.96 -15.35 -0.60
N ALA A 593 17.37 -14.58 0.40
CA ALA A 593 17.47 -15.09 1.77
C ALA A 593 16.10 -15.55 2.29
N LEU A 594 15.02 -14.80 2.06
CA LEU A 594 13.65 -15.20 2.37
C LEU A 594 13.26 -16.48 1.62
N VAL A 595 13.57 -16.54 0.33
CA VAL A 595 13.30 -17.71 -0.49
C VAL A 595 14.06 -18.95 0.03
N ARG A 596 15.29 -18.83 0.48
CA ARG A 596 16.10 -19.94 1.01
C ARG A 596 15.67 -20.41 2.40
N LEU A 597 15.29 -19.49 3.27
CA LEU A 597 14.86 -19.76 4.64
C LEU A 597 13.62 -20.68 4.70
N GLU A 598 12.90 -20.83 3.61
CA GLU A 598 11.67 -21.60 3.53
C GLU A 598 11.73 -22.84 2.64
N ALA A 599 12.89 -23.37 2.18
CA ALA A 599 12.96 -24.61 1.41
C ALA A 599 12.51 -25.82 2.25
N PRO A 600 11.66 -26.73 1.73
CA PRO A 600 11.22 -27.89 2.46
C PRO A 600 12.38 -28.88 2.63
N SER A 601 13.03 -28.85 3.79
CA SER A 601 13.89 -29.96 4.23
C SER A 601 13.13 -30.76 5.29
N THR A 602 13.23 -32.07 5.22
CA THR A 602 12.56 -33.05 6.07
C THR A 602 13.03 -33.05 7.55
N ALA A 603 13.91 -32.10 7.94
CA ALA A 603 14.28 -31.81 9.32
C ALA A 603 14.60 -30.32 9.41
N ARG A 604 13.59 -29.50 9.71
CA ARG A 604 13.76 -28.05 9.86
C ARG A 604 14.42 -27.72 11.19
N SER A 605 15.66 -27.22 11.14
CA SER A 605 16.31 -26.65 12.33
C SER A 605 15.63 -25.32 12.69
N ALA A 606 15.31 -25.09 13.97
CA ALA A 606 14.90 -23.80 14.47
C ALA A 606 16.06 -22.78 14.47
N VAL A 607 17.31 -23.25 14.39
CA VAL A 607 18.53 -22.44 14.37
C VAL A 607 18.82 -22.01 12.92
N ILE A 608 18.85 -20.70 12.71
CA ILE A 608 19.02 -20.04 11.40
C ILE A 608 20.29 -19.20 11.43
N ALA A 609 21.20 -19.46 10.49
CA ALA A 609 22.42 -18.68 10.31
C ALA A 609 22.08 -17.31 9.72
N LEU A 610 22.20 -16.23 10.51
CA LEU A 610 22.04 -14.86 10.06
C LEU A 610 23.36 -14.24 9.62
N GLN A 611 24.45 -14.55 10.34
CA GLN A 611 25.83 -14.21 10.01
C GLN A 611 26.73 -15.41 10.44
N PRO A 612 27.03 -16.36 9.53
CA PRO A 612 27.76 -17.58 9.91
C PRO A 612 29.27 -17.45 9.87
N LEU A 613 29.81 -16.34 9.37
CA LEU A 613 31.25 -16.14 9.17
C LEU A 613 31.92 -15.66 10.46
N GLY A 614 33.19 -16.04 10.63
CA GLY A 614 34.03 -15.60 11.74
C GLY A 614 34.71 -16.76 12.45
N SER A 615 35.71 -16.42 13.28
CA SER A 615 36.53 -17.38 14.04
C SER A 615 36.10 -17.50 15.50
N LYS A 616 35.21 -16.61 15.98
CA LYS A 616 34.76 -16.60 17.37
C LYS A 616 33.66 -17.63 17.62
N PRO A 617 33.43 -18.04 18.88
CA PRO A 617 32.33 -18.93 19.22
C PRO A 617 30.97 -18.38 18.79
N PRO A 618 30.04 -19.20 18.29
CA PRO A 618 28.73 -18.75 17.80
C PRO A 618 27.86 -18.18 18.91
N PHE A 619 27.15 -17.09 18.61
CA PHE A 619 26.14 -16.48 19.48
C PHE A 619 24.73 -16.82 18.99
N PHE A 620 23.90 -17.43 19.84
CA PHE A 620 22.55 -17.86 19.54
C PHE A 620 21.53 -16.93 20.17
N PHE A 621 20.59 -16.44 19.38
CA PHE A 621 19.67 -15.38 19.81
C PHE A 621 18.21 -15.78 19.53
N VAL A 622 17.41 -15.90 20.60
CA VAL A 622 16.02 -16.37 20.52
C VAL A 622 15.07 -15.28 20.09
N HIS A 623 14.11 -15.65 19.23
CA HIS A 623 13.09 -14.77 18.66
C HIS A 623 12.24 -14.03 19.71
N GLY A 624 11.74 -12.84 19.37
CA GLY A 624 10.75 -12.16 20.18
C GLY A 624 9.32 -12.71 20.01
N MET A 625 8.33 -12.01 20.53
CA MET A 625 6.90 -12.38 20.52
C MET A 625 6.33 -12.74 19.13
N GLY A 626 6.93 -12.23 18.04
CA GLY A 626 6.51 -12.48 16.68
C GLY A 626 7.00 -13.81 16.08
N GLY A 627 7.91 -14.50 16.74
CA GLY A 627 8.47 -15.79 16.31
C GLY A 627 9.56 -15.70 15.24
N SER A 628 9.69 -14.61 14.49
CA SER A 628 10.66 -14.43 13.41
C SER A 628 12.00 -13.87 13.90
N VAL A 629 13.09 -14.39 13.35
CA VAL A 629 14.46 -13.92 13.61
C VAL A 629 14.95 -12.85 12.63
N LEU A 630 14.17 -12.53 11.59
CA LEU A 630 14.56 -11.54 10.57
C LEU A 630 14.82 -10.14 11.16
N ARG A 631 14.17 -9.80 12.29
CA ARG A 631 14.46 -8.55 13.00
C ARG A 631 15.89 -8.42 13.52
N PHE A 632 16.63 -9.51 13.62
CA PHE A 632 18.01 -9.53 14.09
C PHE A 632 19.02 -9.38 12.96
N ARG A 633 18.57 -9.28 11.71
CA ARG A 633 19.45 -9.20 10.54
C ARG A 633 20.43 -8.03 10.61
N ASP A 634 19.94 -6.84 10.92
CA ASP A 634 20.83 -5.66 11.00
C ASP A 634 21.79 -5.79 12.19
N LEU A 635 21.32 -6.32 13.33
CA LEU A 635 22.20 -6.67 14.44
C LEU A 635 23.29 -7.67 14.00
N ALA A 636 22.90 -8.76 13.37
CA ALA A 636 23.81 -9.79 12.89
C ALA A 636 24.84 -9.24 11.86
N ARG A 637 24.39 -8.33 10.97
CA ARG A 637 25.29 -7.66 10.01
C ARG A 637 26.35 -6.82 10.71
N HIS A 638 26.00 -6.09 11.76
CA HIS A 638 26.96 -5.32 12.54
C HIS A 638 27.82 -6.15 13.49
N MET A 639 27.49 -7.45 13.69
CA MET A 639 28.37 -8.40 14.37
C MET A 639 29.47 -8.97 13.46
N ALA A 640 29.32 -8.84 12.13
CA ALA A 640 30.36 -9.22 11.16
C ALA A 640 31.63 -8.36 11.34
N PRO A 641 32.83 -8.83 10.85
CA PRO A 641 33.01 -10.10 10.12
C PRO A 641 33.29 -11.32 11.02
N ASP A 642 33.55 -11.13 12.31
CA ASP A 642 34.27 -12.11 13.14
C ASP A 642 33.38 -12.89 14.10
N GLN A 643 32.17 -12.38 14.41
CA GLN A 643 31.24 -12.98 15.35
C GLN A 643 30.12 -13.72 14.62
N PRO A 644 30.15 -15.07 14.57
CA PRO A 644 29.02 -15.86 14.06
C PRO A 644 27.75 -15.58 14.87
N PHE A 645 26.63 -15.28 14.17
CA PHE A 645 25.36 -14.96 14.78
C PHE A 645 24.24 -15.83 14.21
N TYR A 646 23.57 -16.58 15.07
CA TYR A 646 22.49 -17.48 14.75
C TYR A 646 21.21 -17.05 15.44
N GLY A 647 20.10 -16.97 14.68
CA GLY A 647 18.78 -16.73 15.24
C GLY A 647 18.05 -18.05 15.52
N ILE A 648 17.38 -18.15 16.66
CA ILE A 648 16.48 -19.27 16.98
C ILE A 648 15.06 -18.84 16.70
N GLN A 649 14.42 -19.45 15.69
CA GLN A 649 13.11 -19.08 15.16
C GLN A 649 12.00 -19.95 15.75
N ALA A 650 10.80 -19.39 15.91
CA ALA A 650 9.66 -20.13 16.43
C ALA A 650 9.17 -21.22 15.47
N GLN A 651 8.86 -22.38 16.02
CA GLN A 651 8.12 -23.44 15.32
C GLN A 651 6.71 -22.94 14.94
N GLY A 652 6.23 -23.33 13.78
CA GLY A 652 4.86 -23.05 13.32
C GLY A 652 4.69 -21.72 12.57
N LEU A 653 5.74 -20.95 12.31
CA LEU A 653 5.67 -19.72 11.52
C LEU A 653 5.24 -19.97 10.05
N ASP A 654 5.54 -21.14 9.55
CA ASP A 654 5.19 -21.61 8.19
C ASP A 654 3.80 -22.28 8.11
N GLY A 655 3.16 -22.49 9.27
CA GLY A 655 1.89 -23.19 9.37
C GLY A 655 1.99 -24.73 9.18
N ALA A 656 3.19 -25.29 8.99
CA ALA A 656 3.38 -26.71 8.77
C ALA A 656 3.29 -27.53 10.07
N GLN A 657 3.64 -26.91 11.19
CA GLN A 657 3.57 -27.51 12.52
C GLN A 657 2.81 -26.57 13.47
N PRO A 658 2.16 -27.10 14.52
CA PRO A 658 1.55 -26.25 15.55
C PRO A 658 2.64 -25.51 16.35
N PRO A 659 2.40 -24.26 16.77
CA PRO A 659 3.33 -23.54 17.63
C PRO A 659 3.44 -24.24 19.02
N LEU A 660 4.64 -24.20 19.60
CA LEU A 660 4.91 -24.66 20.96
C LEU A 660 4.15 -23.76 21.97
N GLN A 661 3.66 -24.35 23.07
CA GLN A 661 2.68 -23.72 23.93
C GLN A 661 3.24 -23.23 25.28
N SER A 662 4.48 -23.57 25.65
CA SER A 662 5.13 -23.13 26.88
C SER A 662 6.59 -22.77 26.64
N VAL A 663 7.18 -21.97 27.55
CA VAL A 663 8.59 -21.59 27.50
C VAL A 663 9.48 -22.82 27.69
N GLU A 664 9.06 -23.75 28.57
CA GLU A 664 9.73 -24.99 28.87
C GLU A 664 9.81 -25.91 27.63
N GLU A 665 8.68 -26.05 26.91
CA GLU A 665 8.60 -26.84 25.67
C GLU A 665 9.47 -26.21 24.57
N MET A 666 9.44 -24.86 24.45
CA MET A 666 10.29 -24.13 23.52
C MET A 666 11.78 -24.35 23.83
N ALA A 667 12.16 -24.26 25.10
CA ALA A 667 13.53 -24.47 25.53
C ALA A 667 14.03 -25.89 25.17
N ASP A 668 13.21 -26.92 25.39
CA ASP A 668 13.57 -28.32 25.03
C ASP A 668 13.85 -28.46 23.54
N VAL A 669 12.88 -28.05 22.70
CA VAL A 669 12.99 -28.16 21.26
C VAL A 669 14.16 -27.34 20.73
N TYR A 670 14.36 -26.13 21.26
CA TYR A 670 15.45 -25.25 20.79
C TYR A 670 16.82 -25.74 21.24
N LEU A 671 16.93 -26.39 22.38
CA LEU A 671 18.17 -27.05 22.81
C LEU A 671 18.55 -28.20 21.91
N ASP A 672 17.60 -29.03 21.46
CA ASP A 672 17.88 -30.10 20.50
C ASP A 672 18.44 -29.53 19.18
N HIS A 673 17.86 -28.42 18.68
CA HIS A 673 18.34 -27.75 17.48
C HIS A 673 19.67 -27.03 17.69
N LEU A 674 19.90 -26.45 18.87
CA LEU A 674 21.15 -25.82 19.22
C LEU A 674 22.30 -26.86 19.28
N ARG A 675 22.05 -28.02 19.89
CA ARG A 675 23.03 -29.11 19.94
C ARG A 675 23.35 -29.72 18.58
N ALA A 676 22.40 -29.70 17.67
CA ALA A 676 22.66 -30.09 16.28
C ALA A 676 23.57 -29.09 15.56
N ALA A 677 23.58 -27.81 15.98
CA ALA A 677 24.45 -26.77 15.43
C ALA A 677 25.81 -26.67 16.19
N GLN A 678 25.80 -26.83 17.52
CA GLN A 678 26.98 -26.84 18.40
C GLN A 678 26.79 -27.90 19.46
N ARG A 679 27.60 -28.97 19.43
CA ARG A 679 27.45 -30.14 20.27
C ARG A 679 27.81 -29.91 21.74
N GLU A 680 28.83 -29.14 21.99
CA GLU A 680 29.43 -28.93 23.32
C GLU A 680 29.67 -27.45 23.53
N GLY A 681 29.61 -26.99 24.81
CA GLY A 681 29.90 -25.62 25.22
C GLY A 681 31.35 -25.21 24.95
N PRO A 682 31.72 -24.00 25.28
CA PRO A 682 30.89 -23.00 25.96
C PRO A 682 29.82 -22.38 25.08
N TYR A 683 28.63 -22.14 25.63
CA TYR A 683 27.52 -21.53 24.91
C TYR A 683 27.40 -20.04 25.20
N TYR A 684 27.03 -19.28 24.14
CA TYR A 684 26.70 -17.86 24.19
C TYR A 684 25.25 -17.71 23.75
N LEU A 685 24.37 -17.37 24.67
CA LEU A 685 22.92 -17.34 24.47
C LEU A 685 22.37 -15.94 24.66
N GLY A 686 21.31 -15.62 23.95
CA GLY A 686 20.56 -14.41 24.20
C GLY A 686 19.14 -14.49 23.70
N GLY A 687 18.34 -13.47 24.01
CA GLY A 687 16.98 -13.39 23.54
C GLY A 687 16.37 -11.99 23.66
N TYR A 688 15.48 -11.66 22.74
CA TYR A 688 14.81 -10.39 22.69
C TYR A 688 13.40 -10.48 23.25
N SER A 689 13.05 -9.58 24.19
CA SER A 689 11.69 -9.48 24.74
C SER A 689 11.22 -10.85 25.31
N PHE A 690 10.18 -11.45 24.73
CA PHE A 690 9.73 -12.81 25.10
C PHE A 690 10.85 -13.85 24.99
N GLY A 691 11.70 -13.77 23.95
CA GLY A 691 12.80 -14.70 23.75
C GLY A 691 13.84 -14.71 24.86
N GLY A 692 13.92 -13.66 25.68
CA GLY A 692 14.78 -13.64 26.86
C GLY A 692 14.37 -14.67 27.93
N TYR A 693 13.07 -14.94 28.08
CA TYR A 693 12.61 -16.00 29.01
C TYR A 693 12.99 -17.38 28.50
N VAL A 694 12.88 -17.60 27.17
CA VAL A 694 13.26 -18.89 26.57
C VAL A 694 14.76 -19.09 26.65
N ALA A 695 15.57 -18.05 26.34
CA ALA A 695 17.03 -18.11 26.47
C ALA A 695 17.49 -18.38 27.90
N LEU A 696 16.84 -17.78 28.89
CA LEU A 696 17.08 -18.03 30.32
C LEU A 696 16.79 -19.50 30.68
N GLU A 697 15.66 -20.04 30.22
CA GLU A 697 15.28 -21.42 30.50
C GLU A 697 16.22 -22.40 29.81
N MET A 698 16.66 -22.12 28.57
CA MET A 698 17.69 -22.90 27.88
C MET A 698 19.01 -22.89 28.65
N ALA A 699 19.48 -21.70 29.09
CA ALA A 699 20.70 -21.57 29.86
C ALA A 699 20.64 -22.34 31.19
N ARG A 700 19.53 -22.30 31.91
CA ARG A 700 19.31 -23.05 33.16
C ARG A 700 19.38 -24.56 32.93
N ARG A 701 18.81 -25.05 31.83
CA ARG A 701 18.81 -26.48 31.50
C ARG A 701 20.19 -27.00 31.08
N LEU A 702 20.96 -26.18 30.37
CA LEU A 702 22.35 -26.47 30.04
C LEU A 702 23.22 -26.54 31.31
N LEU A 703 23.13 -25.55 32.19
CA LEU A 703 23.84 -25.58 33.48
C LEU A 703 23.44 -26.79 34.36
N ALA A 704 22.18 -27.21 34.35
CA ALA A 704 21.73 -28.41 35.06
C ALA A 704 22.28 -29.71 34.47
N GLN A 705 22.92 -29.67 33.31
CA GLN A 705 23.60 -30.77 32.61
C GLN A 705 25.12 -30.61 32.61
N ASP A 706 25.64 -29.75 33.51
CA ASP A 706 27.07 -29.42 33.65
C ASP A 706 27.70 -28.81 32.39
N GLU A 707 26.89 -28.20 31.52
CA GLU A 707 27.34 -27.48 30.34
C GLU A 707 27.70 -26.01 30.67
N GLU A 708 28.72 -25.48 30.06
CA GLU A 708 29.24 -24.16 30.32
C GLU A 708 28.51 -23.07 29.53
N ILE A 709 27.99 -22.02 30.25
CA ILE A 709 27.39 -20.84 29.67
C ILE A 709 28.31 -19.62 29.94
N ARG A 710 28.93 -19.07 28.92
CA ARG A 710 29.82 -17.89 29.04
C ARG A 710 29.10 -16.56 28.98
N ALA A 711 27.97 -16.49 28.28
CA ALA A 711 27.16 -15.29 28.24
C ALA A 711 25.67 -15.60 28.10
N LEU A 712 24.86 -14.98 28.97
CA LEU A 712 23.40 -14.89 28.80
C LEU A 712 23.02 -13.43 28.62
N VAL A 713 22.53 -13.10 27.40
CA VAL A 713 22.15 -11.74 27.01
C VAL A 713 20.64 -11.60 26.94
N LEU A 714 20.09 -10.69 27.73
CA LEU A 714 18.67 -10.36 27.70
C LEU A 714 18.48 -8.98 27.10
N LEU A 715 17.85 -8.90 25.92
CA LEU A 715 17.56 -7.63 25.27
C LEU A 715 16.11 -7.23 25.52
N ASP A 716 15.95 -6.16 26.27
CA ASP A 716 14.68 -5.52 26.66
C ASP A 716 13.62 -6.50 27.20
N THR A 717 14.08 -7.42 28.04
CA THR A 717 13.28 -8.43 28.77
C THR A 717 13.09 -8.01 30.23
N TYR A 718 11.88 -8.13 30.78
CA TYR A 718 11.51 -7.65 32.12
C TYR A 718 11.08 -8.78 33.04
N ALA A 719 11.64 -8.88 34.27
CA ALA A 719 11.38 -9.93 35.23
C ALA A 719 10.24 -9.61 36.27
N GLY A 720 9.54 -8.49 36.12
CA GLY A 720 8.59 -8.04 37.11
C GLY A 720 7.16 -8.57 36.94
N GLU A 721 6.49 -8.94 38.06
CA GLU A 721 5.04 -9.15 38.09
C GLU A 721 4.31 -7.89 37.64
N SER A 722 3.37 -8.05 36.72
CA SER A 722 2.54 -6.95 36.21
C SER A 722 1.57 -6.52 37.29
N LYS A 723 1.94 -5.54 38.13
CA LYS A 723 0.95 -4.87 39.00
C LYS A 723 -0.21 -4.39 38.14
N SER A 724 -1.43 -4.51 38.66
CA SER A 724 -2.61 -4.03 37.95
C SER A 724 -2.48 -2.54 37.66
N VAL A 725 -3.10 -2.10 36.57
CA VAL A 725 -3.08 -0.69 36.15
C VAL A 725 -3.56 0.25 37.24
N VAL A 726 -4.56 -0.20 37.99
CA VAL A 726 -5.18 0.56 39.07
C VAL A 726 -4.21 0.68 40.24
N GLU A 727 -3.54 -0.41 40.65
CA GLU A 727 -2.52 -0.39 41.69
C GLU A 727 -1.36 0.53 41.34
N ARG A 728 -0.87 0.51 40.09
CA ARG A 728 0.20 1.44 39.64
C ARG A 728 -0.24 2.88 39.71
N PHE A 729 -1.43 3.20 39.19
CA PHE A 729 -1.95 4.57 39.24
C PHE A 729 -2.11 5.10 40.66
N LEU A 730 -2.54 4.23 41.58
CA LEU A 730 -2.74 4.58 42.96
C LEU A 730 -1.40 4.81 43.72
N THR A 731 -0.36 4.06 43.38
CA THR A 731 0.96 4.13 44.05
C THR A 731 1.87 5.26 43.54
N LEU A 732 1.55 5.90 42.39
CA LEU A 732 2.34 7.00 41.86
C LEU A 732 2.15 8.31 42.65
N PRO A 733 3.22 9.13 42.79
CA PRO A 733 3.12 10.50 43.28
C PRO A 733 2.18 11.35 42.43
N THR A 734 1.43 12.28 43.05
CA THR A 734 0.39 13.06 42.39
C THR A 734 0.90 13.81 41.16
N ALA A 735 2.13 14.33 41.21
CA ALA A 735 2.78 15.00 40.07
C ALA A 735 3.02 14.09 38.83
N GLN A 736 3.18 12.78 39.06
CA GLN A 736 3.47 11.82 37.97
C GLN A 736 2.19 11.16 37.43
N LYS A 737 1.03 11.29 38.11
CA LYS A 737 -0.24 10.68 37.66
C LYS A 737 -0.73 11.23 36.35
N ILE A 738 -0.57 12.52 36.09
CA ILE A 738 -0.97 13.17 34.81
C ILE A 738 -0.09 12.69 33.66
N ASP A 739 1.22 12.62 33.86
CA ASP A 739 2.17 12.14 32.86
C ASP A 739 1.97 10.64 32.56
N TYR A 740 1.72 9.85 33.59
CA TYR A 740 1.34 8.44 33.47
C TYR A 740 0.05 8.27 32.66
N ALA A 741 -0.99 9.08 32.92
CA ALA A 741 -2.25 9.03 32.16
C ALA A 741 -2.05 9.43 30.69
N LYS A 742 -1.25 10.47 30.40
CA LYS A 742 -0.91 10.89 29.01
C LYS A 742 -0.13 9.80 28.27
N ARG A 743 0.92 9.25 28.87
CA ARG A 743 1.72 8.15 28.29
C ARG A 743 0.87 6.90 28.08
N ARG A 744 -0.09 6.64 28.98
CA ARG A 744 -1.02 5.53 28.86
C ARG A 744 -2.02 5.74 27.71
N ALA A 745 -2.56 6.93 27.53
CA ALA A 745 -3.42 7.25 26.40
C ALA A 745 -2.67 7.09 25.05
N ALA A 746 -1.42 7.57 24.98
CA ALA A 746 -0.55 7.38 23.84
C ALA A 746 -0.26 5.88 23.58
N ARG A 747 -0.02 5.09 24.63
CA ARG A 747 0.20 3.64 24.52
C ARG A 747 -1.06 2.88 24.16
N TYR A 748 -2.23 3.32 24.63
CA TYR A 748 -3.51 2.74 24.23
C TYR A 748 -3.74 2.93 22.72
N ARG A 749 -3.39 4.10 22.15
CA ARG A 749 -3.37 4.33 20.71
C ARG A 749 -2.37 3.40 19.99
N LYS A 750 -1.13 3.28 20.52
CA LYS A 750 -0.10 2.37 19.96
C LYS A 750 -0.53 0.89 20.09
N SER A 751 -1.18 0.52 21.21
CA SER A 751 -1.75 -0.83 21.44
C SER A 751 -2.94 -1.12 20.53
N LEU A 752 -3.77 -0.11 20.20
CA LEU A 752 -4.86 -0.26 19.22
C LEU A 752 -4.28 -0.50 17.82
N LYS A 753 -3.23 0.23 17.44
CA LYS A 753 -2.51 0.00 16.19
C LYS A 753 -1.93 -1.43 16.15
N HIS A 754 -1.26 -1.88 17.20
CA HIS A 754 -0.76 -3.27 17.27
C HIS A 754 -1.86 -4.34 17.28
N ARG A 755 -3.05 -4.05 17.82
CA ARG A 755 -4.20 -4.96 17.73
C ARG A 755 -4.78 -5.00 16.32
N ILE A 756 -4.76 -3.88 15.60
CA ILE A 756 -5.15 -3.79 14.19
C ILE A 756 -4.11 -4.51 13.34
N ASP A 757 -2.82 -4.23 13.51
CA ASP A 757 -1.72 -4.92 12.82
C ASP A 757 -1.78 -6.45 13.08
N PHE A 758 -2.16 -6.86 14.29
CA PHE A 758 -2.37 -8.27 14.61
C PHE A 758 -3.50 -8.92 13.79
N LEU A 759 -4.56 -8.18 13.44
CA LEU A 759 -5.67 -8.70 12.63
C LEU A 759 -5.23 -9.01 11.19
N PHE A 760 -4.17 -8.36 10.70
CA PHE A 760 -3.67 -8.51 9.33
C PHE A 760 -2.48 -9.48 9.20
N LEU A 761 -1.96 -10.00 10.30
CA LEU A 761 -0.90 -11.02 10.26
C LEU A 761 -1.40 -12.34 9.66
N PRO A 762 -0.55 -13.09 8.94
CA PRO A 762 -0.87 -14.43 8.48
C PRO A 762 -1.37 -15.33 9.61
N PRO A 763 -2.29 -16.27 9.35
CA PRO A 763 -2.85 -17.16 10.39
C PRO A 763 -1.79 -17.89 11.22
N ALA A 764 -0.70 -18.37 10.59
CA ALA A 764 0.41 -19.01 11.26
C ALA A 764 1.14 -18.08 12.22
N VAL A 765 1.44 -16.85 11.79
CA VAL A 765 2.09 -15.83 12.65
C VAL A 765 1.18 -15.44 13.82
N LYS A 766 -0.14 -15.33 13.60
CA LYS A 766 -1.13 -15.11 14.66
C LYS A 766 -1.13 -16.25 15.68
N ALA A 767 -1.06 -17.50 15.20
CA ALA A 767 -1.00 -18.67 16.06
C ALA A 767 0.26 -18.67 16.92
N VAL A 768 1.43 -18.41 16.33
CA VAL A 768 2.71 -18.27 17.06
C VAL A 768 2.65 -17.17 18.09
N ARG A 769 2.18 -15.96 17.73
CA ARG A 769 2.09 -14.84 18.70
C ARG A 769 1.14 -15.15 19.87
N ARG A 770 0.03 -15.83 19.60
CA ARG A 770 -0.90 -16.27 20.68
C ARG A 770 -0.25 -17.28 21.60
N ALA A 771 0.47 -18.25 21.04
CA ALA A 771 1.20 -19.27 21.78
C ALA A 771 2.29 -18.62 22.66
N CYS A 772 3.13 -17.75 22.11
CA CYS A 772 4.15 -17.01 22.85
C CYS A 772 3.54 -16.17 23.98
N ALA A 773 2.43 -15.46 23.73
CA ALA A 773 1.76 -14.66 24.74
C ALA A 773 1.14 -15.54 25.86
N ALA A 774 0.60 -16.70 25.54
CA ALA A 774 0.10 -17.67 26.51
C ALA A 774 1.23 -18.29 27.32
N ALA A 775 2.36 -18.61 26.68
CA ALA A 775 3.57 -19.12 27.33
C ALA A 775 4.16 -18.10 28.32
N GLU A 776 4.32 -16.83 27.90
CA GLU A 776 4.79 -15.74 28.78
C GLU A 776 3.94 -15.61 30.05
N ASN A 777 2.62 -15.65 29.90
CA ASN A 777 1.71 -15.51 31.05
C ASN A 777 1.74 -16.70 32.04
N ARG A 778 2.13 -17.88 31.57
CA ARG A 778 2.20 -19.10 32.40
C ARG A 778 3.57 -19.31 33.00
N TYR A 779 4.63 -18.83 32.36
CA TYR A 779 6.00 -19.05 32.80
C TYR A 779 6.27 -18.43 34.19
N ARG A 780 6.93 -19.18 35.05
CA ARG A 780 7.38 -18.74 36.36
C ARG A 780 8.89 -18.63 36.36
N LEU A 781 9.38 -17.41 36.51
CA LEU A 781 10.80 -17.14 36.62
C LEU A 781 11.44 -17.86 37.80
N SER A 782 12.57 -18.48 37.52
CA SER A 782 13.43 -19.09 38.52
C SER A 782 14.79 -18.40 38.51
N SER A 783 15.54 -18.49 39.60
CA SER A 783 16.86 -17.85 39.71
C SER A 783 17.86 -18.47 38.75
N TYR A 784 18.75 -17.65 38.23
CA TYR A 784 19.87 -18.02 37.39
C TYR A 784 21.17 -17.75 38.15
N PRO A 785 22.00 -18.79 38.35
CA PRO A 785 23.17 -18.68 39.26
C PRO A 785 24.32 -17.85 38.67
N GLU A 786 24.44 -17.79 37.33
CA GLU A 786 25.49 -17.07 36.65
C GLU A 786 25.15 -15.61 36.34
N LYS A 787 26.07 -14.86 35.82
CA LYS A 787 25.94 -13.46 35.45
C LYS A 787 24.99 -13.26 34.25
N ILE A 788 24.08 -12.27 34.32
CA ILE A 788 23.17 -11.86 33.23
C ILE A 788 23.65 -10.51 32.66
N LEU A 789 23.75 -10.41 31.33
CA LEU A 789 23.94 -9.17 30.60
C LEU A 789 22.58 -8.64 30.12
N LEU A 790 22.10 -7.56 30.72
CA LEU A 790 20.80 -6.97 30.43
C LEU A 790 20.94 -5.68 29.60
N PHE A 791 20.53 -5.73 28.34
CA PHE A 791 20.44 -4.55 27.48
C PHE A 791 19.00 -4.01 27.50
N ARG A 792 18.86 -2.72 27.79
CA ARG A 792 17.54 -2.07 27.93
C ARG A 792 17.41 -0.86 27.02
N ALA A 793 16.22 -0.69 26.44
CA ALA A 793 15.88 0.54 25.73
C ALA A 793 15.73 1.70 26.74
N SER A 794 16.37 2.85 26.45
CA SER A 794 16.40 4.03 27.35
C SER A 794 15.07 4.77 27.44
N GLU A 795 14.23 4.71 26.38
CA GLU A 795 12.88 5.22 26.42
C GLU A 795 12.00 4.27 27.25
N LYS A 796 11.95 4.53 28.55
CA LYS A 796 11.29 3.68 29.55
C LYS A 796 9.81 3.50 29.21
N GLY A 797 9.43 2.30 28.80
CA GLY A 797 8.04 1.88 28.80
C GLY A 797 7.45 1.89 30.22
N LEU A 798 6.13 1.80 30.36
CA LEU A 798 5.43 1.80 31.66
C LEU A 798 5.92 0.71 32.64
N ARG A 799 6.62 -0.31 32.18
CA ARG A 799 7.19 -1.38 33.00
C ARG A 799 8.56 -1.03 33.63
N GLY A 800 9.25 0.00 33.13
CA GLY A 800 10.62 0.34 33.54
C GLY A 800 10.79 1.53 34.46
N LEU A 801 9.71 2.09 35.03
CA LEU A 801 9.77 3.35 35.83
C LEU A 801 10.24 3.16 37.26
N GLU A 802 10.22 1.93 37.82
CA GLU A 802 10.43 1.72 39.23
C GLU A 802 11.79 1.11 39.63
N ASP A 803 12.49 0.39 38.69
CA ASP A 803 13.74 -0.29 38.96
C ASP A 803 14.64 -0.37 37.72
N ALA A 804 15.90 0.04 37.85
CA ALA A 804 16.88 -0.05 36.78
C ALA A 804 17.18 -1.49 36.33
N SER A 805 17.00 -2.47 37.23
CA SER A 805 17.17 -3.89 36.92
C SER A 805 16.01 -4.52 36.17
N GLY A 806 14.86 -3.81 35.98
CA GLY A 806 13.66 -4.39 35.39
C GLY A 806 13.12 -5.60 36.18
N GLY A 807 13.42 -5.70 37.47
CA GLY A 807 13.03 -6.79 38.35
C GLY A 807 14.01 -7.97 38.37
N TRP A 808 15.08 -7.96 37.60
CA TRP A 808 16.03 -9.06 37.47
C TRP A 808 16.90 -9.29 38.70
N ASN A 809 17.10 -8.29 39.59
CA ASN A 809 17.90 -8.43 40.81
C ASN A 809 17.46 -9.62 41.68
N LYS A 810 16.20 -10.01 41.64
CA LYS A 810 15.65 -11.13 42.41
C LYS A 810 16.02 -12.50 41.83
N TYR A 811 16.39 -12.53 40.57
CA TYR A 811 16.56 -13.76 39.78
C TYR A 811 17.99 -13.97 39.27
N ALA A 812 18.89 -13.01 39.50
CA ALA A 812 20.30 -13.02 39.06
C ALA A 812 21.27 -12.98 40.25
N PRO A 813 21.35 -14.02 41.11
CA PRO A 813 22.31 -14.05 42.23
C PRO A 813 23.76 -14.05 41.79
N GLY A 814 24.09 -14.52 40.59
CA GLY A 814 25.42 -14.47 39.98
C GLY A 814 25.84 -13.07 39.49
N GLY A 815 24.94 -12.09 39.56
CA GLY A 815 25.20 -10.72 39.13
C GLY A 815 24.39 -10.28 37.92
N LEU A 816 24.21 -8.97 37.82
CA LEU A 816 23.45 -8.35 36.75
C LEU A 816 24.25 -7.14 36.21
N GLU A 817 24.62 -7.19 34.95
CA GLU A 817 25.26 -6.06 34.27
C GLU A 817 24.26 -5.41 33.33
N ILE A 818 23.99 -4.09 33.51
CA ILE A 818 22.91 -3.37 32.82
C ILE A 818 23.49 -2.38 31.85
N HIS A 819 23.01 -2.42 30.58
CA HIS A 819 23.37 -1.51 29.51
C HIS A 819 22.13 -0.80 28.98
N GLU A 820 22.15 0.53 28.93
CA GLU A 820 21.05 1.31 28.36
C GLU A 820 21.38 1.67 26.90
N ILE A 821 20.50 1.28 25.97
CA ILE A 821 20.61 1.59 24.54
C ILE A 821 19.53 2.60 24.18
N GLU A 822 19.91 3.63 23.41
CA GLU A 822 18.96 4.66 22.97
C GLU A 822 17.83 4.04 22.16
N GLY A 823 16.59 4.37 22.51
CA GLY A 823 15.40 3.94 21.79
C GLY A 823 14.28 3.34 22.65
N ASP A 824 13.22 2.90 21.98
CA ASP A 824 12.09 2.18 22.58
C ASP A 824 12.15 0.68 22.24
N HIS A 825 11.32 -0.13 22.91
CA HIS A 825 11.18 -1.57 22.67
C HIS A 825 10.93 -1.96 21.19
N GLY A 826 10.34 -1.10 20.39
CA GLY A 826 10.04 -1.38 19.00
C GLY A 826 11.15 -1.03 18.02
N ASN A 827 12.07 -0.10 18.36
CA ASN A 827 13.04 0.49 17.44
C ASN A 827 14.52 0.27 17.81
N VAL A 828 14.82 -0.34 18.96
CA VAL A 828 16.20 -0.61 19.43
C VAL A 828 17.00 -1.49 18.46
N LEU A 829 16.31 -2.28 17.64
CA LEU A 829 16.88 -3.15 16.60
C LEU A 829 16.91 -2.51 15.21
N ASN A 830 16.53 -1.24 15.08
CA ASN A 830 16.51 -0.53 13.79
C ASN A 830 17.72 0.42 13.67
N GLU A 831 18.15 0.68 12.43
CA GLU A 831 19.14 1.71 12.13
C GLU A 831 18.68 3.12 12.58
N PRO A 832 19.58 3.98 13.06
CA PRO A 832 21.02 3.76 13.34
C PRO A 832 21.28 3.13 14.72
N LYS A 833 20.27 2.90 15.56
CA LYS A 833 20.41 2.49 16.98
C LYS A 833 21.00 1.09 17.13
N VAL A 834 20.70 0.21 16.19
CA VAL A 834 21.23 -1.16 16.16
C VAL A 834 22.77 -1.19 16.07
N GLN A 835 23.40 -0.18 15.48
CA GLN A 835 24.86 -0.07 15.42
C GLN A 835 25.48 0.07 16.81
N VAL A 836 24.89 0.94 17.64
CA VAL A 836 25.34 1.14 19.04
C VAL A 836 25.13 -0.13 19.85
N LEU A 837 23.95 -0.77 19.70
CA LEU A 837 23.67 -2.05 20.35
C LEU A 837 24.69 -3.13 19.92
N ALA A 838 24.98 -3.25 18.64
CA ALA A 838 25.92 -4.24 18.12
C ALA A 838 27.35 -4.00 18.63
N GLN A 839 27.77 -2.74 18.72
CA GLN A 839 29.08 -2.40 19.27
C GLN A 839 29.20 -2.79 20.74
N GLU A 840 28.25 -2.37 21.56
CA GLU A 840 28.20 -2.70 22.98
C GLU A 840 28.16 -4.23 23.22
N LEU A 841 27.32 -4.92 22.43
CA LEU A 841 27.18 -6.38 22.51
C LEU A 841 28.50 -7.09 22.14
N ARG A 842 29.20 -6.66 21.07
CA ARG A 842 30.51 -7.22 20.69
C ARG A 842 31.53 -7.07 21.81
N GLU A 843 31.64 -5.88 22.39
CA GLU A 843 32.61 -5.63 23.47
C GLU A 843 32.39 -6.54 24.67
N ARG A 844 31.13 -6.88 25.00
CA ARG A 844 30.81 -7.76 26.11
C ARG A 844 31.03 -9.24 25.79
N LEU A 845 30.68 -9.66 24.57
CA LEU A 845 30.99 -11.01 24.10
C LEU A 845 32.51 -11.24 24.01
N GLU A 846 33.27 -10.27 23.52
CA GLU A 846 34.75 -10.35 23.47
C GLU A 846 35.38 -10.49 24.86
N ARG A 847 34.85 -9.80 25.85
CA ARG A 847 35.33 -9.95 27.26
C ARG A 847 35.01 -11.36 27.76
N ALA A 848 33.78 -11.85 27.57
CA ALA A 848 33.39 -13.20 27.96
C ALA A 848 34.22 -14.29 27.26
N GLN A 849 34.66 -14.03 26.02
CA GLN A 849 35.51 -14.93 25.23
C GLN A 849 37.01 -14.84 25.63
N SER A 850 37.49 -13.67 26.08
CA SER A 850 38.91 -13.47 26.46
C SER A 850 39.25 -13.97 27.87
N GLU A 851 38.28 -14.00 28.79
CA GLU A 851 38.45 -14.63 30.11
C GLU A 851 38.81 -16.13 29.98
N GLU A 852 38.39 -16.80 28.93
CA GLU A 852 38.77 -18.19 28.57
C GLU A 852 40.28 -18.33 28.32
N SER A 853 40.91 -17.31 27.67
CA SER A 853 42.37 -17.35 27.35
C SER A 853 43.24 -17.25 28.59
N ILE A 854 42.73 -16.59 29.65
CA ILE A 854 43.49 -16.39 30.91
C ILE A 854 43.45 -17.64 31.79
N GLU A 855 42.26 -18.31 31.89
CA GLU A 855 42.13 -19.54 32.68
C GLU A 855 42.86 -20.74 32.04
N VAL A 856 42.81 -20.90 30.72
CA VAL A 856 43.53 -21.94 29.99
C VAL A 856 45.04 -21.73 30.10
N SER A 857 45.51 -20.45 30.04
CA SER A 857 46.92 -20.09 30.25
C SER A 857 47.39 -20.37 31.70
N ALA A 858 46.55 -20.03 32.70
CA ALA A 858 46.86 -20.31 34.10
C ALA A 858 46.90 -21.79 34.44
N SER A 859 45.92 -22.58 33.91
CA SER A 859 45.88 -24.05 34.06
C SER A 859 47.05 -24.76 33.35
N SER A 860 47.51 -24.26 32.20
CA SER A 860 48.68 -24.82 31.50
C SER A 860 49.96 -24.47 32.20
N VAL A 861 50.08 -23.27 32.80
CA VAL A 861 51.24 -22.87 33.60
C VAL A 861 51.33 -23.68 34.90
N LEU A 862 50.19 -23.94 35.57
CA LEU A 862 50.14 -24.79 36.77
C LEU A 862 50.45 -26.24 36.46
N ARG A 863 50.02 -26.82 35.36
CA ARG A 863 50.36 -28.16 34.91
C ARG A 863 51.84 -28.30 34.51
N GLN A 864 52.48 -27.26 33.97
CA GLN A 864 53.89 -27.23 33.70
C GLN A 864 54.75 -27.06 34.98
N ALA A 865 54.27 -26.36 36.00
CA ALA A 865 54.94 -26.26 37.28
C ALA A 865 54.89 -27.59 38.11
N ASP A 866 53.78 -28.35 38.03
CA ASP A 866 53.65 -29.67 38.67
C ASP A 866 54.50 -30.78 37.98
N LEU A 867 54.84 -30.60 36.68
CA LEU A 867 55.69 -31.48 35.93
C LEU A 867 57.18 -31.24 36.13
N GLN A 868 57.55 -30.09 36.77
CA GLN A 868 58.96 -29.76 37.13
C GLN A 868 59.29 -30.05 38.59
N LEU A 869 58.32 -30.48 39.38
CA LEU A 869 58.47 -30.81 40.81
C LEU A 869 58.35 -32.34 41.16
N ASN A 870 58.29 -33.22 40.14
CA ASN A 870 58.36 -34.67 40.34
C ASN A 870 59.57 -35.23 39.64
#